data_1eaf00c00e37bbb8ba50c1024de8bd80
#
_entry.id   1eaf00c00e37bbb8ba50c1024de8bd80
#
_cell.length_a   1.000
_cell.length_b   1.000
_cell.length_c   1.000
_cell.angle_alpha   90.00
_cell.angle_beta   90.00
_cell.angle_gamma   90.00
#
_symmetry.space_group_name_H-M   'P 1'
#
loop_
_entity.id
_entity.type
_entity.pdbx_description
1 polymer ?
#
loop_
_entity_poly.entity_id
_entity_poly.type
_entity_poly.pdbx_seq_one_letter_code
_entity_poly.pdbx_strand_id
1 'polypeptide(L)'
;MDIRQLVKQRILILDGAIGTMIQGYGLSEGDFRGRLDLRDDVLYAGNNDMLCLTRPDIVQDIHRRYLEAGADIIETNTFSSQRISQADYHLEHLSGEMALAGARLAREMADRYATAEHPRFVLGSIGPTNRTCSMSPDVADPAARDLDYDTLLDAYMEQVDALAEGGVDAFLIETIFDTLNAKAAMDAAVSVMERRGIELPIMLSVTVSDLAGRTLSGQTLDAFLASISSYPVFSVGLNCSFGPSQMKPYLEELARKSPYYISAYPNAGLPNSMGLYDETADTMAPKIGALIDEGILNIVGGCCGTDDHFIARYVDLARGKQPYVPCDRSEYLQLSGLEPLEVRQGMFVNVGERCNVAGSRKFLRLVKEKNYEEALTIARHQVSDGAMVVDVNMDDALLDAEAEMSHFLRLLASEPDVARVPVMIDSSKWNVILAGLKCCQGKSVVNSISLKEGEGVFVSHAKDVKRFGAAVVVMCFDEEGQATTYERRIEIAQRAYHILTEQVGMNACDIIFDPNILSIATGLEEHDRYALDFIRATRWIKENLPGAHVSGGVSNLSFSFRGNNYIREAMHAVFLYHAIQAGMDFGIVNPSTRVTYQDIPEDHLRIIEDVVLCRRKGAAEDLIELAARLKQEQDALKAGGALPSANVQQEAWRKEQLEARLQYALRKGIGDYLAEDLAEALEKYPRAVQIIEGPLMDGMSEVGRLFGEGKMFLPQVVKTARTMKQAVSILQPHIEAERDENQTSAGRVILATVKGDVHDIGKNIVGVVMACNNYEVIDLGVMVPADQIVSKAIELKADIIGLSGLITPSLEEMVCVAHEMERAHLDIPIMIGGATTSEMHVALKVAPVYDGPVVWMKDASQNSLAAARLLNREEREAYKAELDHRYDELRKSYHDEQQRLLSIDDARRQKLSLFDSHSDKK
;
A
#
# COMPACT_ATOMS: atom_id res chain seq x y z
N MET A 1 -35.18 10.96 6.50
CA MET A 1 -34.68 9.65 6.98
C MET A 1 -33.19 9.68 6.74
N ASP A 2 -32.37 9.28 7.72
CA ASP A 2 -30.89 9.28 7.62
C ASP A 2 -30.41 8.06 6.83
N ILE A 3 -29.35 8.20 6.06
CA ILE A 3 -28.69 7.11 5.30
C ILE A 3 -28.32 5.93 6.23
N ARG A 4 -27.89 6.22 7.47
CA ARG A 4 -27.53 5.23 8.52
C ARG A 4 -28.71 4.32 8.92
N GLN A 5 -29.94 4.79 8.74
CA GLN A 5 -31.14 4.00 9.01
C GLN A 5 -31.62 3.23 7.79
N LEU A 6 -31.53 3.87 6.62
CA LEU A 6 -32.05 3.29 5.38
C LEU A 6 -31.21 2.11 4.89
N VAL A 7 -29.88 2.16 5.05
CA VAL A 7 -28.94 1.09 4.69
C VAL A 7 -29.19 -0.23 5.42
N LYS A 8 -29.85 -0.17 6.60
CA LYS A 8 -30.25 -1.35 7.38
C LYS A 8 -31.55 -2.00 6.86
N GLN A 9 -32.33 -1.26 6.12
CA GLN A 9 -33.67 -1.68 5.69
C GLN A 9 -33.68 -2.23 4.28
N ARG A 10 -32.85 -1.69 3.39
CA ARG A 10 -32.75 -2.10 1.99
C ARG A 10 -31.39 -1.78 1.40
N ILE A 11 -31.08 -2.43 0.31
CA ILE A 11 -29.92 -2.10 -0.50
C ILE A 11 -30.14 -0.72 -1.12
N LEU A 12 -29.14 0.15 -1.01
CA LEU A 12 -29.14 1.49 -1.60
C LEU A 12 -28.46 1.48 -2.96
N ILE A 13 -28.99 2.26 -3.87
CA ILE A 13 -28.47 2.39 -5.22
C ILE A 13 -27.65 3.68 -5.31
N LEU A 14 -26.35 3.51 -5.54
CA LEU A 14 -25.43 4.57 -5.88
C LEU A 14 -25.53 4.84 -7.39
N ASP A 15 -25.15 6.02 -7.83
CA ASP A 15 -25.09 6.37 -9.24
C ASP A 15 -23.97 5.61 -10.00
N GLY A 16 -23.71 6.01 -11.20
CA GLY A 16 -22.69 5.44 -12.08
C GLY A 16 -21.59 6.44 -12.42
N ALA A 17 -20.75 6.09 -13.38
CA ALA A 17 -19.56 6.86 -13.72
C ALA A 17 -19.90 8.25 -14.30
N ILE A 18 -19.66 9.31 -13.55
CA ILE A 18 -19.79 10.69 -14.01
C ILE A 18 -18.88 10.93 -15.22
N GLY A 19 -17.64 10.46 -15.16
CA GLY A 19 -16.66 10.60 -16.26
C GLY A 19 -17.15 9.97 -17.57
N THR A 20 -17.76 8.77 -17.53
CA THR A 20 -18.36 8.10 -18.70
C THR A 20 -19.49 8.95 -19.28
N MET A 21 -20.32 9.52 -18.42
CA MET A 21 -21.42 10.39 -18.87
C MET A 21 -20.88 11.66 -19.52
N ILE A 22 -19.87 12.32 -18.95
CA ILE A 22 -19.22 13.51 -19.51
C ILE A 22 -18.69 13.24 -20.92
N GLN A 23 -18.04 12.10 -21.13
CA GLN A 23 -17.54 11.73 -22.48
C GLN A 23 -18.63 11.71 -23.53
N GLY A 24 -19.85 11.31 -23.16
CA GLY A 24 -21.01 11.30 -24.07
C GLY A 24 -21.43 12.68 -24.60
N TYR A 25 -21.00 13.77 -23.95
CA TYR A 25 -21.31 15.14 -24.41
C TYR A 25 -20.33 15.66 -25.47
N GLY A 26 -19.20 15.00 -25.72
CA GLY A 26 -18.23 15.40 -26.74
C GLY A 26 -17.66 16.82 -26.51
N LEU A 27 -17.29 17.16 -25.28
CA LEU A 27 -16.88 18.49 -24.88
C LEU A 27 -15.57 18.93 -25.53
N SER A 28 -15.49 20.20 -25.91
CA SER A 28 -14.28 20.83 -26.43
C SER A 28 -13.48 21.51 -25.34
N GLU A 29 -12.22 21.84 -25.62
CA GLU A 29 -11.39 22.65 -24.71
C GLU A 29 -12.09 23.97 -24.30
N GLY A 30 -12.87 24.56 -25.18
CA GLY A 30 -13.65 25.77 -24.88
C GLY A 30 -14.74 25.53 -23.81
N ASP A 31 -15.30 24.34 -23.73
CA ASP A 31 -16.26 23.97 -22.67
C ASP A 31 -15.61 23.86 -21.31
N PHE A 32 -14.40 23.27 -21.26
CA PHE A 32 -13.62 23.20 -20.03
C PHE A 32 -13.15 24.59 -19.57
N ARG A 33 -12.69 25.45 -20.47
CA ARG A 33 -12.28 26.82 -20.13
C ARG A 33 -13.43 27.71 -19.66
N GLY A 34 -14.57 27.56 -20.28
CA GLY A 34 -15.74 28.39 -19.98
C GLY A 34 -15.44 29.89 -20.08
N ARG A 35 -15.74 30.63 -18.99
CA ARG A 35 -15.47 32.08 -18.86
C ARG A 35 -14.37 32.38 -17.83
N LEU A 36 -13.65 31.39 -17.37
CA LEU A 36 -12.57 31.59 -16.41
C LEU A 36 -11.36 32.22 -17.09
N ASP A 37 -10.66 33.08 -16.36
CA ASP A 37 -9.40 33.69 -16.79
C ASP A 37 -8.25 32.70 -16.54
N LEU A 38 -7.97 31.88 -17.54
CA LEU A 38 -7.06 30.74 -17.48
C LEU A 38 -5.85 30.95 -18.39
N ARG A 39 -4.77 30.25 -18.10
CA ARG A 39 -3.54 30.27 -18.90
C ARG A 39 -3.79 29.70 -20.29
N ASP A 40 -3.26 30.37 -21.33
CA ASP A 40 -3.44 29.95 -22.72
C ASP A 40 -2.56 28.76 -23.11
N ASP A 41 -1.46 28.54 -22.38
CA ASP A 41 -0.49 27.49 -22.61
C ASP A 41 -0.83 26.15 -21.88
N VAL A 42 -1.98 26.08 -21.20
CA VAL A 42 -2.45 24.89 -20.49
C VAL A 42 -3.72 24.36 -21.16
N LEU A 43 -3.80 23.05 -21.34
CA LEU A 43 -5.00 22.37 -21.80
C LEU A 43 -5.78 21.85 -20.59
N TYR A 44 -7.06 22.20 -20.54
CA TYR A 44 -7.95 21.85 -19.44
C TYR A 44 -8.91 20.71 -19.75
N ALA A 45 -8.99 20.30 -21.03
CA ALA A 45 -9.77 19.13 -21.43
C ALA A 45 -9.30 17.89 -20.68
N GLY A 46 -10.25 17.20 -20.02
CA GLY A 46 -9.97 16.07 -19.13
C GLY A 46 -10.07 16.40 -17.64
N ASN A 47 -10.00 17.67 -17.24
CA ASN A 47 -10.30 18.09 -15.87
C ASN A 47 -11.82 18.17 -15.65
N ASN A 48 -12.42 17.00 -15.40
CA ASN A 48 -13.88 16.91 -15.27
C ASN A 48 -14.44 17.73 -14.10
N ASP A 49 -13.68 17.89 -13.05
CA ASP A 49 -14.11 18.58 -11.83
C ASP A 49 -14.35 20.08 -12.07
N MET A 50 -13.55 20.69 -12.97
CA MET A 50 -13.74 22.11 -13.29
C MET A 50 -15.07 22.38 -14.00
N LEU A 51 -15.73 21.37 -14.58
CA LEU A 51 -17.05 21.50 -15.20
C LEU A 51 -18.11 21.95 -14.18
N CYS A 52 -17.89 21.72 -12.88
CA CYS A 52 -18.73 22.29 -11.82
C CYS A 52 -18.79 23.82 -11.86
N LEU A 53 -17.72 24.47 -12.37
CA LEU A 53 -17.62 25.92 -12.50
C LEU A 53 -17.98 26.39 -13.93
N THR A 54 -17.57 25.63 -14.95
CA THR A 54 -17.63 26.08 -16.34
C THR A 54 -18.88 25.58 -17.08
N ARG A 55 -19.35 24.37 -16.77
CA ARG A 55 -20.54 23.74 -17.37
C ARG A 55 -21.43 23.07 -16.32
N PRO A 56 -21.92 23.84 -15.32
CA PRO A 56 -22.81 23.30 -14.28
C PRO A 56 -24.08 22.68 -14.86
N ASP A 57 -24.53 23.14 -16.01
CA ASP A 57 -25.66 22.58 -16.74
C ASP A 57 -25.46 21.09 -17.09
N ILE A 58 -24.28 20.68 -17.50
CA ILE A 58 -23.95 19.28 -17.82
C ILE A 58 -23.90 18.45 -16.55
N VAL A 59 -23.23 18.94 -15.50
CA VAL A 59 -23.14 18.22 -14.21
C VAL A 59 -24.55 18.01 -13.63
N GLN A 60 -25.40 19.01 -13.66
CA GLN A 60 -26.80 18.90 -13.23
C GLN A 60 -27.59 17.89 -14.08
N ASP A 61 -27.39 17.88 -15.41
CA ASP A 61 -28.07 16.94 -16.30
C ASP A 61 -27.65 15.49 -16.01
N ILE A 62 -26.36 15.24 -15.71
CA ILE A 62 -25.88 13.91 -15.33
C ILE A 62 -26.54 13.46 -14.01
N HIS A 63 -26.53 14.31 -12.98
CA HIS A 63 -27.21 14.00 -11.73
C HIS A 63 -28.70 13.74 -11.93
N ARG A 64 -29.38 14.55 -12.77
CA ARG A 64 -30.78 14.36 -13.13
C ARG A 64 -31.01 12.96 -13.70
N ARG A 65 -30.22 12.54 -14.67
CA ARG A 65 -30.36 11.24 -15.32
C ARG A 65 -30.21 10.08 -14.33
N TYR A 66 -29.23 10.13 -13.44
CA TYR A 66 -29.07 9.10 -12.41
C TYR A 66 -30.24 9.08 -11.42
N LEU A 67 -30.70 10.24 -10.97
CA LEU A 67 -31.85 10.34 -10.06
C LEU A 67 -33.15 9.84 -10.72
N GLU A 68 -33.37 10.14 -12.01
CA GLU A 68 -34.48 9.62 -12.80
C GLU A 68 -34.37 8.10 -13.03
N ALA A 69 -33.18 7.57 -13.18
CA ALA A 69 -32.90 6.12 -13.22
C ALA A 69 -33.21 5.43 -11.88
N GLY A 70 -33.34 6.18 -10.79
CA GLY A 70 -33.74 5.69 -9.49
C GLY A 70 -32.62 5.60 -8.46
N ALA A 71 -31.44 6.19 -8.70
CA ALA A 71 -30.34 6.24 -7.73
C ALA A 71 -30.79 6.86 -6.41
N ASP A 72 -30.54 6.23 -5.28
CA ASP A 72 -30.78 6.74 -3.94
C ASP A 72 -29.71 7.75 -3.54
N ILE A 73 -28.51 7.56 -4.07
CA ILE A 73 -27.28 8.27 -3.73
C ILE A 73 -26.64 8.75 -5.03
N ILE A 74 -26.23 10.01 -5.05
CA ILE A 74 -25.38 10.56 -6.11
C ILE A 74 -24.05 11.06 -5.52
N GLU A 75 -22.98 10.87 -6.29
CA GLU A 75 -21.65 11.39 -5.96
C GLU A 75 -21.49 12.80 -6.48
N THR A 76 -20.69 13.61 -5.80
CA THR A 76 -20.30 14.93 -6.32
C THR A 76 -19.25 14.76 -7.43
N ASN A 77 -19.24 15.66 -8.42
CA ASN A 77 -18.19 15.69 -9.46
C ASN A 77 -16.94 16.41 -8.92
N THR A 78 -16.30 15.80 -7.90
CA THR A 78 -15.18 16.40 -7.13
C THR A 78 -14.04 15.43 -6.86
N PHE A 79 -13.94 14.35 -7.64
CA PHE A 79 -12.98 13.27 -7.46
C PHE A 79 -11.53 13.77 -7.35
N SER A 80 -11.13 14.73 -8.17
CA SER A 80 -9.80 15.32 -8.19
C SER A 80 -9.76 16.78 -7.71
N SER A 81 -10.81 17.25 -7.02
CA SER A 81 -10.94 18.65 -6.56
C SER A 81 -10.08 18.93 -5.32
N GLN A 82 -8.82 18.54 -5.34
CA GLN A 82 -7.82 18.86 -4.32
C GLN A 82 -6.57 19.45 -4.98
N ARG A 83 -5.88 20.33 -4.25
CA ARG A 83 -4.81 21.17 -4.82
C ARG A 83 -3.65 20.39 -5.43
N ILE A 84 -3.37 19.17 -4.97
CA ILE A 84 -2.27 18.34 -5.47
C ILE A 84 -2.56 17.87 -6.89
N SER A 85 -3.75 17.32 -7.17
CA SER A 85 -4.15 16.94 -8.53
C SER A 85 -4.43 18.15 -9.41
N GLN A 86 -4.97 19.25 -8.83
CA GLN A 86 -5.22 20.47 -9.59
C GLN A 86 -3.94 21.23 -9.95
N ALA A 87 -2.81 20.93 -9.32
CA ALA A 87 -1.50 21.47 -9.68
C ALA A 87 -1.08 21.11 -11.10
N ASP A 88 -1.49 19.96 -11.62
CA ASP A 88 -1.19 19.54 -13.00
C ASP A 88 -1.84 20.48 -14.04
N TYR A 89 -2.91 21.15 -13.63
CA TYR A 89 -3.61 22.15 -14.44
C TYR A 89 -3.33 23.59 -14.02
N HIS A 90 -2.44 23.81 -13.05
CA HIS A 90 -2.19 25.13 -12.41
C HIS A 90 -3.45 25.78 -11.82
N LEU A 91 -4.36 24.93 -11.30
CA LEU A 91 -5.67 25.32 -10.74
C LEU A 91 -5.78 25.06 -9.24
N GLU A 92 -4.66 24.96 -8.52
CA GLU A 92 -4.61 24.70 -7.08
C GLU A 92 -5.48 25.67 -6.28
N HIS A 93 -5.54 26.91 -6.75
CA HIS A 93 -6.29 27.99 -6.11
C HIS A 93 -7.81 27.88 -6.29
N LEU A 94 -8.28 27.05 -7.23
CA LEU A 94 -9.72 26.80 -7.46
C LEU A 94 -10.23 25.51 -6.83
N SER A 95 -9.37 24.71 -6.19
CA SER A 95 -9.72 23.38 -5.65
C SER A 95 -10.92 23.43 -4.72
N GLY A 96 -10.89 24.32 -3.71
CA GLY A 96 -12.00 24.49 -2.78
C GLY A 96 -13.28 24.98 -3.44
N GLU A 97 -13.16 25.87 -4.45
CA GLU A 97 -14.31 26.39 -5.19
C GLU A 97 -14.97 25.31 -6.05
N MET A 98 -14.16 24.46 -6.72
CA MET A 98 -14.66 23.30 -7.47
C MET A 98 -15.40 22.32 -6.57
N ALA A 99 -14.79 21.96 -5.43
CA ALA A 99 -15.39 21.05 -4.45
C ALA A 99 -16.72 21.59 -3.91
N LEU A 100 -16.77 22.88 -3.56
CA LEU A 100 -17.98 23.53 -3.07
C LEU A 100 -19.07 23.57 -4.13
N ALA A 101 -18.71 23.94 -5.36
CA ALA A 101 -19.64 23.99 -6.50
C ALA A 101 -20.22 22.60 -6.81
N GLY A 102 -19.35 21.57 -6.88
CA GLY A 102 -19.78 20.19 -7.11
C GLY A 102 -20.77 19.69 -6.06
N ALA A 103 -20.48 19.97 -4.78
CA ALA A 103 -21.38 19.60 -3.68
C ALA A 103 -22.73 20.31 -3.76
N ARG A 104 -22.75 21.62 -4.04
CA ARG A 104 -23.99 22.40 -4.19
C ARG A 104 -24.84 21.95 -5.36
N LEU A 105 -24.22 21.64 -6.54
CA LEU A 105 -24.92 21.13 -7.70
C LEU A 105 -25.61 19.79 -7.40
N ALA A 106 -24.88 18.86 -6.80
CA ALA A 106 -25.42 17.56 -6.41
C ALA A 106 -26.53 17.72 -5.37
N ARG A 107 -26.34 18.58 -4.34
CA ARG A 107 -27.35 18.83 -3.30
C ARG A 107 -28.64 19.41 -3.89
N GLU A 108 -28.52 20.42 -4.78
CA GLU A 108 -29.68 21.01 -5.46
C GLU A 108 -30.49 19.95 -6.22
N MET A 109 -29.80 19.08 -6.96
CA MET A 109 -30.46 18.03 -7.73
C MET A 109 -31.07 16.96 -6.81
N ALA A 110 -30.39 16.52 -5.78
CA ALA A 110 -30.91 15.57 -4.82
C ALA A 110 -32.17 16.11 -4.12
N ASP A 111 -32.18 17.37 -3.68
CA ASP A 111 -33.33 18.01 -3.04
C ASP A 111 -34.52 18.14 -3.98
N ARG A 112 -34.28 18.39 -5.26
CA ARG A 112 -35.34 18.49 -6.30
C ARG A 112 -36.05 17.15 -6.54
N TYR A 113 -35.33 16.03 -6.43
CA TYR A 113 -35.86 14.69 -6.70
C TYR A 113 -36.21 13.90 -5.44
N ALA A 114 -35.86 14.41 -4.25
CA ALA A 114 -36.17 13.76 -2.98
C ALA A 114 -37.66 13.85 -2.67
N THR A 115 -38.22 12.75 -2.17
CA THR A 115 -39.57 12.70 -1.57
C THR A 115 -39.50 12.09 -0.17
N ALA A 116 -40.59 12.20 0.60
CA ALA A 116 -40.65 11.59 1.93
C ALA A 116 -40.50 10.05 1.87
N GLU A 117 -40.95 9.43 0.78
CA GLU A 117 -40.89 7.98 0.56
C GLU A 117 -39.60 7.55 -0.11
N HIS A 118 -38.95 8.45 -0.84
CA HIS A 118 -37.71 8.20 -1.56
C HIS A 118 -36.71 9.35 -1.32
N PRO A 119 -36.05 9.39 -0.16
CA PRO A 119 -35.01 10.37 0.10
C PRO A 119 -33.82 10.16 -0.82
N ARG A 120 -33.13 11.25 -1.18
CA ARG A 120 -31.90 11.23 -2.00
C ARG A 120 -30.73 11.75 -1.18
N PHE A 121 -29.58 11.13 -1.33
CA PHE A 121 -28.36 11.47 -0.60
C PHE A 121 -27.27 11.92 -1.54
N VAL A 122 -26.37 12.75 -1.02
CA VAL A 122 -25.20 13.24 -1.73
C VAL A 122 -23.94 12.76 -1.01
N LEU A 123 -23.07 12.04 -1.70
CA LEU A 123 -21.75 11.70 -1.20
C LEU A 123 -20.73 12.70 -1.76
N GLY A 124 -19.93 13.25 -0.87
CA GLY A 124 -18.77 14.04 -1.26
C GLY A 124 -17.65 13.11 -1.72
N SER A 125 -17.45 13.01 -3.03
CA SER A 125 -16.39 12.21 -3.64
C SER A 125 -15.02 12.82 -3.38
N ILE A 126 -14.11 12.01 -2.83
CA ILE A 126 -12.72 12.32 -2.48
C ILE A 126 -11.86 11.21 -3.10
N GLY A 127 -11.34 11.48 -4.28
CA GLY A 127 -10.47 10.54 -4.98
C GLY A 127 -9.02 10.57 -4.47
N PRO A 128 -8.19 9.65 -4.95
CA PRO A 128 -6.76 9.67 -4.66
C PRO A 128 -6.06 10.84 -5.34
N THR A 129 -4.89 11.18 -4.84
CA THR A 129 -3.99 12.09 -5.55
C THR A 129 -3.14 11.32 -6.56
N ASN A 130 -2.57 12.03 -7.53
CA ASN A 130 -1.59 11.51 -8.47
C ASN A 130 -0.22 11.21 -7.83
N ARG A 131 -0.04 11.51 -6.53
CA ARG A 131 1.17 11.27 -5.73
C ARG A 131 0.82 10.46 -4.50
N THR A 132 1.80 9.70 -3.99
CA THR A 132 1.59 8.82 -2.82
C THR A 132 2.55 9.14 -1.69
N CYS A 133 2.08 8.93 -0.45
CA CYS A 133 2.91 9.07 0.75
C CYS A 133 3.68 7.78 1.08
N SER A 134 3.26 6.61 0.58
CA SER A 134 3.85 5.33 0.94
C SER A 134 4.88 4.80 -0.06
N MET A 135 4.82 5.23 -1.33
CA MET A 135 5.71 4.75 -2.39
C MET A 135 6.75 5.82 -2.77
N SER A 136 7.95 5.37 -3.14
CA SER A 136 8.98 6.26 -3.67
C SER A 136 8.78 6.50 -5.16
N PRO A 137 8.90 7.73 -5.64
CA PRO A 137 8.96 8.06 -7.06
C PRO A 137 10.36 7.76 -7.65
N ASP A 138 11.38 7.61 -6.80
CA ASP A 138 12.77 7.37 -7.21
C ASP A 138 13.24 5.98 -6.80
N VAL A 139 13.58 5.15 -7.77
CA VAL A 139 14.15 3.81 -7.54
C VAL A 139 15.50 3.87 -6.86
N ALA A 140 16.29 4.89 -7.12
CA ALA A 140 17.60 5.03 -6.52
C ALA A 140 17.51 5.42 -5.03
N ASP A 141 16.43 6.10 -4.63
CA ASP A 141 16.17 6.48 -3.24
C ASP A 141 14.80 5.97 -2.78
N PRO A 142 14.73 4.76 -2.23
CA PRO A 142 13.45 4.21 -1.74
C PRO A 142 12.81 5.00 -0.60
N ALA A 143 13.57 5.90 0.05
CA ALA A 143 13.05 6.79 1.09
C ALA A 143 12.50 8.10 0.55
N ALA A 144 12.77 8.44 -0.72
CA ALA A 144 12.22 9.64 -1.34
C ALA A 144 10.69 9.62 -1.35
N ARG A 145 10.10 10.77 -1.18
CA ARG A 145 8.65 11.00 -1.30
C ARG A 145 8.42 12.35 -1.96
N ASP A 146 7.55 12.39 -2.96
CA ASP A 146 7.08 13.63 -3.59
C ASP A 146 6.04 14.36 -2.77
N LEU A 147 5.45 13.64 -1.80
CA LEU A 147 4.36 14.12 -0.99
C LEU A 147 4.54 13.65 0.45
N ASP A 148 4.50 14.57 1.39
CA ASP A 148 4.43 14.25 2.82
C ASP A 148 2.98 14.23 3.32
N TYR A 149 2.80 13.60 4.48
CA TYR A 149 1.48 13.42 5.09
C TYR A 149 0.78 14.74 5.41
N ASP A 150 1.51 15.74 5.92
CA ASP A 150 0.92 17.02 6.35
C ASP A 150 0.45 17.82 5.14
N THR A 151 1.25 17.88 4.08
CA THR A 151 0.86 18.53 2.81
C THR A 151 -0.38 17.87 2.20
N LEU A 152 -0.47 16.55 2.25
CA LEU A 152 -1.63 15.81 1.78
C LEU A 152 -2.86 16.04 2.67
N LEU A 153 -2.68 16.02 3.98
CA LEU A 153 -3.72 16.32 4.96
C LEU A 153 -4.33 17.70 4.71
N ASP A 154 -3.48 18.73 4.54
CA ASP A 154 -3.94 20.10 4.27
C ASP A 154 -4.75 20.19 2.97
N ALA A 155 -4.33 19.48 1.92
CA ALA A 155 -5.06 19.44 0.66
C ALA A 155 -6.45 18.79 0.81
N TYR A 156 -6.54 17.67 1.53
CA TYR A 156 -7.82 17.03 1.81
C TYR A 156 -8.69 17.84 2.77
N MET A 157 -8.09 18.53 3.75
CA MET A 157 -8.82 19.43 4.66
C MET A 157 -9.58 20.51 3.91
N GLU A 158 -8.99 21.11 2.87
CA GLU A 158 -9.64 22.11 2.02
C GLU A 158 -10.83 21.52 1.26
N GLN A 159 -10.62 20.36 0.61
CA GLN A 159 -11.66 19.68 -0.16
C GLN A 159 -12.82 19.25 0.74
N VAL A 160 -12.53 18.57 1.85
CA VAL A 160 -13.53 18.06 2.80
C VAL A 160 -14.33 19.19 3.42
N ASP A 161 -13.68 20.30 3.77
CA ASP A 161 -14.34 21.48 4.33
C ASP A 161 -15.33 22.11 3.35
N ALA A 162 -14.93 22.21 2.07
CA ALA A 162 -15.79 22.70 1.00
C ALA A 162 -16.98 21.76 0.71
N LEU A 163 -16.75 20.45 0.74
CA LEU A 163 -17.82 19.44 0.59
C LEU A 163 -18.83 19.52 1.73
N ALA A 164 -18.35 19.63 2.98
CA ALA A 164 -19.21 19.80 4.15
C ALA A 164 -20.05 21.08 4.08
N GLU A 165 -19.44 22.19 3.63
CA GLU A 165 -20.16 23.46 3.41
C GLU A 165 -21.20 23.35 2.31
N GLY A 166 -20.91 22.58 1.27
CA GLY A 166 -21.81 22.31 0.13
C GLY A 166 -23.02 21.44 0.49
N GLY A 167 -23.03 20.83 1.70
CA GLY A 167 -24.18 20.09 2.24
C GLY A 167 -24.25 18.63 1.82
N VAL A 168 -23.10 17.94 1.74
CA VAL A 168 -23.06 16.48 1.52
C VAL A 168 -23.60 15.72 2.73
N ASP A 169 -24.16 14.53 2.51
CA ASP A 169 -24.70 13.65 3.54
C ASP A 169 -23.65 12.68 4.10
N ALA A 170 -22.57 12.44 3.38
CA ALA A 170 -21.44 11.62 3.79
C ALA A 170 -20.20 11.95 2.97
N PHE A 171 -19.02 11.56 3.46
CA PHE A 171 -17.76 11.61 2.72
C PHE A 171 -17.47 10.24 2.13
N LEU A 172 -17.16 10.17 0.84
CA LEU A 172 -16.74 8.97 0.14
C LEU A 172 -15.27 9.11 -0.28
N ILE A 173 -14.39 8.42 0.44
CA ILE A 173 -12.98 8.28 0.06
C ILE A 173 -12.90 7.05 -0.84
N GLU A 174 -12.66 7.27 -2.11
CA GLU A 174 -12.81 6.22 -3.12
C GLU A 174 -11.54 5.99 -3.95
N THR A 175 -11.53 4.86 -4.66
CA THR A 175 -10.42 4.44 -5.51
C THR A 175 -9.10 4.39 -4.71
N ILE A 176 -9.21 3.91 -3.47
CA ILE A 176 -8.08 3.84 -2.54
C ILE A 176 -7.10 2.77 -3.03
N PHE A 177 -5.91 3.19 -3.44
CA PHE A 177 -4.81 2.32 -3.79
C PHE A 177 -3.58 2.48 -2.88
N ASP A 178 -3.58 3.52 -2.02
CA ASP A 178 -2.58 3.78 -0.98
C ASP A 178 -3.28 4.05 0.36
N THR A 179 -3.05 3.18 1.34
CA THR A 179 -3.71 3.28 2.65
C THR A 179 -3.23 4.48 3.46
N LEU A 180 -1.99 4.93 3.27
CA LEU A 180 -1.48 6.11 3.97
C LEU A 180 -2.17 7.39 3.46
N ASN A 181 -2.42 7.48 2.15
CA ASN A 181 -3.21 8.57 1.57
C ASN A 181 -4.66 8.52 2.10
N ALA A 182 -5.26 7.33 2.20
CA ALA A 182 -6.60 7.18 2.77
C ALA A 182 -6.66 7.59 4.24
N LYS A 183 -5.62 7.30 5.04
CA LYS A 183 -5.51 7.77 6.43
C LYS A 183 -5.51 9.29 6.52
N ALA A 184 -4.77 9.97 5.64
CA ALA A 184 -4.78 11.44 5.59
C ALA A 184 -6.17 11.99 5.22
N ALA A 185 -6.89 11.35 4.29
CA ALA A 185 -8.25 11.75 3.93
C ALA A 185 -9.26 11.51 5.08
N MET A 186 -9.15 10.38 5.79
CA MET A 186 -9.97 10.09 6.97
C MET A 186 -9.69 11.07 8.11
N ASP A 187 -8.42 11.38 8.32
CA ASP A 187 -7.97 12.38 9.31
C ASP A 187 -8.54 13.77 8.99
N ALA A 188 -8.49 14.17 7.71
CA ALA A 188 -9.12 15.40 7.24
C ALA A 188 -10.63 15.40 7.51
N ALA A 189 -11.33 14.30 7.23
CA ALA A 189 -12.76 14.17 7.45
C ALA A 189 -13.12 14.30 8.94
N VAL A 190 -12.40 13.59 9.82
CA VAL A 190 -12.60 13.66 11.27
C VAL A 190 -12.31 15.07 11.78
N SER A 191 -11.19 15.67 11.38
CA SER A 191 -10.79 17.02 11.83
C SER A 191 -11.77 18.11 11.39
N VAL A 192 -12.31 18.02 10.17
CA VAL A 192 -13.32 18.96 9.67
C VAL A 192 -14.64 18.77 10.43
N MET A 193 -15.05 17.52 10.67
CA MET A 193 -16.27 17.24 11.45
C MET A 193 -16.17 17.79 12.87
N GLU A 194 -15.05 17.59 13.55
CA GLU A 194 -14.80 18.14 14.88
C GLU A 194 -14.82 19.68 14.88
N ARG A 195 -14.14 20.31 13.92
CA ARG A 195 -14.07 21.77 13.78
C ARG A 195 -15.44 22.39 13.51
N ARG A 196 -16.28 21.75 12.70
CA ARG A 196 -17.62 22.23 12.32
C ARG A 196 -18.72 21.82 13.31
N GLY A 197 -18.43 20.88 14.22
CA GLY A 197 -19.43 20.33 15.14
C GLY A 197 -20.52 19.53 14.42
N ILE A 198 -20.16 18.79 13.37
CA ILE A 198 -21.04 17.93 12.58
C ILE A 198 -20.58 16.48 12.66
N GLU A 199 -21.48 15.55 12.33
CA GLU A 199 -21.18 14.12 12.29
C GLU A 199 -21.74 13.50 11.01
N LEU A 200 -20.87 13.21 10.04
CA LEU A 200 -21.21 12.60 8.77
C LEU A 200 -20.57 11.18 8.67
N PRO A 201 -21.23 10.23 7.99
CA PRO A 201 -20.62 8.95 7.68
C PRO A 201 -19.35 9.11 6.84
N ILE A 202 -18.32 8.31 7.15
CA ILE A 202 -17.13 8.15 6.32
C ILE A 202 -17.24 6.80 5.60
N MET A 203 -17.29 6.83 4.28
CA MET A 203 -17.37 5.67 3.41
C MET A 203 -16.03 5.49 2.71
N LEU A 204 -15.54 4.25 2.64
CA LEU A 204 -14.27 3.91 2.00
C LEU A 204 -14.53 2.96 0.82
N SER A 205 -13.83 3.18 -0.28
CA SER A 205 -13.87 2.26 -1.42
C SER A 205 -12.46 2.00 -1.94
N VAL A 206 -12.06 0.73 -1.91
CA VAL A 206 -10.70 0.28 -2.23
C VAL A 206 -10.64 -0.17 -3.68
N THR A 207 -9.53 0.13 -4.32
CA THR A 207 -9.21 -0.39 -5.65
C THR A 207 -8.16 -1.48 -5.51
N VAL A 208 -8.54 -2.70 -5.87
CA VAL A 208 -7.63 -3.85 -5.91
C VAL A 208 -6.86 -3.81 -7.23
N SER A 209 -5.54 -3.88 -7.15
CA SER A 209 -4.66 -3.66 -8.31
C SER A 209 -4.22 -4.96 -8.98
N ASP A 210 -4.37 -6.09 -8.31
CA ASP A 210 -3.95 -7.39 -8.83
C ASP A 210 -4.92 -8.53 -8.44
N LEU A 211 -4.74 -9.68 -9.08
CA LEU A 211 -5.52 -10.89 -8.80
C LEU A 211 -5.17 -11.56 -7.46
N ALA A 212 -4.17 -11.07 -6.74
CA ALA A 212 -3.86 -11.51 -5.38
C ALA A 212 -4.64 -10.70 -4.32
N GLY A 213 -5.45 -9.72 -4.74
CA GLY A 213 -6.29 -8.94 -3.84
C GLY A 213 -5.55 -7.84 -3.09
N ARG A 214 -4.44 -7.33 -3.67
CA ARG A 214 -3.64 -6.26 -3.04
C ARG A 214 -3.94 -4.90 -3.66
N THR A 215 -3.81 -3.87 -2.84
CA THR A 215 -3.74 -2.48 -3.31
C THR A 215 -2.41 -2.24 -4.05
N LEU A 216 -2.30 -1.14 -4.76
CA LEU A 216 -1.05 -0.78 -5.46
C LEU A 216 0.12 -0.62 -4.48
N SER A 217 -0.12 -0.11 -3.27
CA SER A 217 0.89 -0.01 -2.21
C SER A 217 1.23 -1.36 -1.55
N GLY A 218 0.64 -2.47 -2.01
CA GLY A 218 0.98 -3.84 -1.65
C GLY A 218 0.18 -4.44 -0.48
N GLN A 219 -0.73 -3.70 0.16
CA GLN A 219 -1.54 -4.23 1.26
C GLN A 219 -2.62 -5.20 0.77
N THR A 220 -2.85 -6.27 1.55
CA THR A 220 -4.04 -7.11 1.42
C THR A 220 -5.28 -6.39 1.95
N LEU A 221 -6.48 -6.83 1.56
CA LEU A 221 -7.74 -6.28 2.10
C LEU A 221 -7.85 -6.47 3.62
N ASP A 222 -7.37 -7.58 4.17
CA ASP A 222 -7.32 -7.79 5.61
C ASP A 222 -6.41 -6.80 6.33
N ALA A 223 -5.24 -6.52 5.75
CA ALA A 223 -4.32 -5.52 6.28
C ALA A 223 -4.93 -4.11 6.20
N PHE A 224 -5.66 -3.81 5.12
CA PHE A 224 -6.42 -2.57 5.00
C PHE A 224 -7.49 -2.45 6.09
N LEU A 225 -8.32 -3.49 6.30
CA LEU A 225 -9.34 -3.50 7.36
C LEU A 225 -8.72 -3.30 8.76
N ALA A 226 -7.58 -3.94 9.04
CA ALA A 226 -6.83 -3.72 10.27
C ALA A 226 -6.37 -2.26 10.40
N SER A 227 -5.84 -1.67 9.31
CA SER A 227 -5.30 -0.30 9.28
C SER A 227 -6.34 0.78 9.55
N ILE A 228 -7.61 0.52 9.23
CA ILE A 228 -8.72 1.46 9.40
C ILE A 228 -9.57 1.18 10.65
N SER A 229 -9.27 0.11 11.40
CA SER A 229 -10.14 -0.41 12.49
C SER A 229 -10.40 0.58 13.64
N SER A 230 -9.55 1.58 13.82
CA SER A 230 -9.67 2.61 14.86
C SER A 230 -10.43 3.86 14.39
N TYR A 231 -10.73 3.97 13.09
CA TYR A 231 -11.46 5.12 12.54
C TYR A 231 -12.99 4.90 12.58
N PRO A 232 -13.78 5.98 12.61
CA PRO A 232 -15.25 5.90 12.63
C PRO A 232 -15.80 5.63 11.21
N VAL A 233 -15.39 4.53 10.59
CA VAL A 233 -15.81 4.15 9.24
C VAL A 233 -17.23 3.60 9.25
N PHE A 234 -18.04 4.05 8.29
CA PHE A 234 -19.42 3.61 8.11
C PHE A 234 -19.54 2.44 7.15
N SER A 235 -18.86 2.51 6.01
CA SER A 235 -18.86 1.45 5.01
C SER A 235 -17.48 1.25 4.39
N VAL A 236 -17.22 0.02 3.96
CA VAL A 236 -16.04 -0.35 3.17
C VAL A 236 -16.52 -1.06 1.92
N GLY A 237 -15.94 -0.75 0.78
CA GLY A 237 -16.31 -1.38 -0.47
C GLY A 237 -15.18 -1.46 -1.46
N LEU A 238 -15.53 -1.88 -2.66
CA LEU A 238 -14.61 -1.98 -3.78
C LEU A 238 -15.18 -1.25 -5.00
N ASN A 239 -14.31 -0.55 -5.71
CA ASN A 239 -14.65 0.07 -6.99
C ASN A 239 -13.50 -0.01 -7.98
N CYS A 240 -13.81 0.25 -9.25
CA CYS A 240 -12.85 0.31 -10.34
C CYS A 240 -12.05 -0.98 -10.57
N SER A 241 -11.02 -0.95 -11.42
CA SER A 241 -10.12 -2.02 -11.83
C SER A 241 -10.79 -3.26 -12.41
N PHE A 242 -11.85 -3.78 -11.81
CA PHE A 242 -12.49 -5.04 -12.16
C PHE A 242 -13.97 -4.89 -12.48
N GLY A 243 -14.49 -5.83 -13.28
CA GLY A 243 -15.91 -6.09 -13.39
C GLY A 243 -16.45 -6.93 -12.21
N PRO A 244 -17.78 -7.12 -12.13
CA PRO A 244 -18.41 -7.80 -10.98
C PRO A 244 -17.88 -9.20 -10.71
N SER A 245 -17.59 -9.96 -11.77
CA SER A 245 -17.14 -11.36 -11.65
C SER A 245 -15.75 -11.47 -11.00
N GLN A 246 -14.84 -10.58 -11.33
CA GLN A 246 -13.49 -10.55 -10.75
C GLN A 246 -13.52 -9.96 -9.33
N MET A 247 -14.43 -9.03 -9.06
CA MET A 247 -14.56 -8.38 -7.75
C MET A 247 -15.21 -9.29 -6.71
N LYS A 248 -16.03 -10.25 -7.14
CA LYS A 248 -16.81 -11.12 -6.28
C LYS A 248 -16.02 -11.81 -5.15
N PRO A 249 -14.87 -12.48 -5.38
CA PRO A 249 -14.14 -13.15 -4.32
C PRO A 249 -13.71 -12.21 -3.18
N TYR A 250 -13.35 -10.98 -3.52
CA TYR A 250 -12.91 -9.97 -2.56
C TYR A 250 -14.09 -9.37 -1.78
N LEU A 251 -15.25 -9.23 -2.42
CA LEU A 251 -16.50 -8.82 -1.73
C LEU A 251 -16.96 -9.91 -0.76
N GLU A 252 -16.88 -11.19 -1.14
CA GLU A 252 -17.15 -12.32 -0.24
C GLU A 252 -16.19 -12.35 0.95
N GLU A 253 -14.91 -12.01 0.73
CA GLU A 253 -13.94 -11.90 1.80
C GLU A 253 -14.27 -10.76 2.76
N LEU A 254 -14.59 -9.58 2.24
CA LEU A 254 -15.06 -8.44 3.03
C LEU A 254 -16.31 -8.81 3.83
N ALA A 255 -17.30 -9.46 3.23
CA ALA A 255 -18.55 -9.84 3.89
C ALA A 255 -18.34 -10.81 5.06
N ARG A 256 -17.30 -11.65 5.01
CA ARG A 256 -16.99 -12.56 6.11
C ARG A 256 -16.31 -11.90 7.31
N LYS A 257 -15.71 -10.72 7.13
CA LYS A 257 -14.79 -10.12 8.11
C LYS A 257 -15.12 -8.69 8.50
N SER A 258 -15.86 -7.98 7.63
CA SER A 258 -16.07 -6.55 7.81
C SER A 258 -17.14 -6.24 8.87
N PRO A 259 -16.80 -5.40 9.88
CA PRO A 259 -17.78 -4.84 10.80
C PRO A 259 -18.47 -3.58 10.25
N TYR A 260 -18.27 -3.28 8.96
CA TYR A 260 -18.80 -2.12 8.26
C TYR A 260 -19.79 -2.55 7.19
N TYR A 261 -20.69 -1.64 6.77
CA TYR A 261 -21.54 -1.87 5.61
C TYR A 261 -20.69 -2.03 4.35
N ILE A 262 -21.18 -2.80 3.36
CA ILE A 262 -20.40 -3.12 2.16
C ILE A 262 -21.00 -2.42 0.93
N SER A 263 -20.14 -1.71 0.19
CA SER A 263 -20.46 -1.11 -1.10
C SER A 263 -19.68 -1.78 -2.24
N ALA A 264 -20.31 -1.84 -3.41
CA ALA A 264 -19.65 -2.29 -4.63
C ALA A 264 -20.11 -1.47 -5.84
N TYR A 265 -19.17 -0.87 -6.56
CA TYR A 265 -19.43 -0.21 -7.84
C TYR A 265 -18.34 -0.54 -8.85
N PRO A 266 -18.50 -1.72 -9.51
CA PRO A 266 -17.55 -2.24 -10.47
C PRO A 266 -17.64 -1.52 -11.81
N ASN A 267 -16.58 -1.67 -12.63
CA ASN A 267 -16.59 -1.26 -14.02
C ASN A 267 -17.57 -2.10 -14.84
N ALA A 268 -17.98 -1.59 -16.00
CA ALA A 268 -18.78 -2.34 -16.99
C ALA A 268 -17.97 -3.46 -17.65
N GLY A 269 -17.40 -4.35 -16.85
CA GLY A 269 -16.43 -5.36 -17.24
C GLY A 269 -14.99 -4.83 -17.25
N LEU A 270 -14.13 -5.54 -17.96
CA LEU A 270 -12.78 -5.05 -18.28
C LEU A 270 -12.83 -4.29 -19.61
N PRO A 271 -12.02 -3.24 -19.80
CA PRO A 271 -11.93 -2.60 -21.10
C PRO A 271 -11.42 -3.61 -22.14
N ASN A 272 -12.05 -3.60 -23.32
CA ASN A 272 -11.65 -4.42 -24.44
C ASN A 272 -10.34 -3.89 -25.07
N SER A 273 -9.88 -4.56 -26.13
CA SER A 273 -8.66 -4.18 -26.85
C SER A 273 -8.66 -2.78 -27.46
N MET A 274 -9.84 -2.14 -27.55
CA MET A 274 -10.03 -0.77 -28.04
C MET A 274 -10.24 0.24 -26.90
N GLY A 275 -10.10 -0.20 -25.64
CA GLY A 275 -10.33 0.64 -24.46
C GLY A 275 -11.83 0.90 -24.17
N LEU A 276 -12.73 0.22 -24.88
CA LEU A 276 -14.17 0.35 -24.69
C LEU A 276 -14.67 -0.74 -23.74
N TYR A 277 -15.78 -0.48 -23.09
CA TYR A 277 -16.44 -1.45 -22.22
C TYR A 277 -17.52 -2.19 -23.00
N ASP A 278 -17.42 -3.53 -23.05
CA ASP A 278 -18.34 -4.37 -23.84
C ASP A 278 -19.57 -4.81 -23.04
N GLU A 279 -19.53 -4.67 -21.71
CA GLU A 279 -20.68 -5.00 -20.88
C GLU A 279 -21.79 -3.97 -21.07
N THR A 280 -22.98 -4.46 -21.29
CA THR A 280 -24.21 -3.67 -21.31
C THR A 280 -24.95 -3.82 -19.98
N ALA A 281 -25.95 -2.97 -19.72
CA ALA A 281 -26.79 -3.09 -18.55
C ALA A 281 -27.43 -4.50 -18.45
N ASP A 282 -27.80 -5.12 -19.57
CA ASP A 282 -28.41 -6.45 -19.61
C ASP A 282 -27.39 -7.58 -19.35
N THR A 283 -26.16 -7.47 -19.82
CA THR A 283 -25.12 -8.49 -19.60
C THR A 283 -24.51 -8.39 -18.18
N MET A 284 -24.48 -7.20 -17.61
CA MET A 284 -23.95 -6.97 -16.26
C MET A 284 -24.98 -7.28 -15.16
N ALA A 285 -26.27 -7.06 -15.43
CA ALA A 285 -27.35 -7.27 -14.47
C ALA A 285 -27.35 -8.66 -13.79
N PRO A 286 -27.17 -9.80 -14.49
CA PRO A 286 -27.11 -11.11 -13.84
C PRO A 286 -25.92 -11.24 -12.87
N LYS A 287 -24.79 -10.59 -13.15
CA LYS A 287 -23.58 -10.66 -12.34
C LYS A 287 -23.75 -9.86 -11.04
N ILE A 288 -24.32 -8.66 -11.14
CA ILE A 288 -24.68 -7.82 -9.99
C ILE A 288 -25.82 -8.49 -9.20
N GLY A 289 -26.82 -9.07 -9.89
CA GLY A 289 -27.90 -9.80 -9.26
C GLY A 289 -27.39 -10.95 -8.38
N ALA A 290 -26.37 -11.69 -8.83
CA ALA A 290 -25.74 -12.74 -8.05
C ALA A 290 -25.11 -12.22 -6.74
N LEU A 291 -24.43 -11.07 -6.77
CA LEU A 291 -23.86 -10.43 -5.57
C LEU A 291 -24.95 -9.97 -4.59
N ILE A 292 -26.04 -9.40 -5.14
CA ILE A 292 -27.21 -8.98 -4.36
C ILE A 292 -27.90 -10.20 -3.72
N ASP A 293 -28.09 -11.28 -4.48
CA ASP A 293 -28.77 -12.50 -4.02
C ASP A 293 -27.98 -13.25 -2.93
N GLU A 294 -26.67 -13.10 -2.90
CA GLU A 294 -25.82 -13.64 -1.83
C GLU A 294 -25.93 -12.83 -0.52
N GLY A 295 -26.56 -11.66 -0.54
CA GLY A 295 -26.76 -10.84 0.66
C GLY A 295 -25.47 -10.24 1.22
N ILE A 296 -24.50 -9.96 0.37
CA ILE A 296 -23.19 -9.42 0.76
C ILE A 296 -23.02 -7.92 0.55
N LEU A 297 -24.05 -7.22 0.08
CA LEU A 297 -24.01 -5.80 -0.26
C LEU A 297 -25.06 -4.98 0.50
N ASN A 298 -24.70 -3.74 0.80
CA ASN A 298 -25.60 -2.70 1.30
C ASN A 298 -25.81 -1.58 0.27
N ILE A 299 -24.78 -1.31 -0.53
CA ILE A 299 -24.78 -0.23 -1.51
C ILE A 299 -24.22 -0.80 -2.81
N VAL A 300 -24.93 -0.55 -3.91
CA VAL A 300 -24.49 -0.99 -5.24
C VAL A 300 -24.63 0.14 -6.24
N GLY A 301 -23.59 0.35 -7.03
CA GLY A 301 -23.52 1.34 -8.09
C GLY A 301 -22.68 0.89 -9.26
N GLY A 302 -22.21 1.83 -10.06
CA GLY A 302 -21.36 1.57 -11.20
C GLY A 302 -20.15 2.49 -11.24
N CYS A 303 -19.04 2.00 -11.81
CA CYS A 303 -17.85 2.77 -12.09
C CYS A 303 -17.62 2.83 -13.61
N CYS A 304 -16.40 2.90 -14.10
CA CYS A 304 -16.07 3.16 -15.49
C CYS A 304 -16.91 2.30 -16.48
N GLY A 305 -17.42 2.96 -17.52
CA GLY A 305 -18.25 2.35 -18.54
C GLY A 305 -19.74 2.21 -18.20
N THR A 306 -20.16 2.54 -16.97
CA THR A 306 -21.59 2.49 -16.58
C THR A 306 -22.28 3.84 -16.76
N ASP A 307 -23.57 3.79 -17.09
CA ASP A 307 -24.45 4.93 -17.26
C ASP A 307 -25.80 4.73 -16.52
N ASP A 308 -26.76 5.64 -16.74
CA ASP A 308 -28.09 5.61 -16.13
C ASP A 308 -28.89 4.33 -16.47
N HIS A 309 -28.64 3.67 -17.60
CA HIS A 309 -29.28 2.41 -17.94
C HIS A 309 -28.86 1.26 -17.01
N PHE A 310 -27.58 1.21 -16.62
CA PHE A 310 -27.09 0.24 -15.64
C PHE A 310 -27.76 0.45 -14.27
N ILE A 311 -27.82 1.70 -13.84
CA ILE A 311 -28.41 2.07 -12.55
C ILE A 311 -29.89 1.71 -12.51
N ALA A 312 -30.66 1.98 -13.55
CA ALA A 312 -32.04 1.58 -13.64
C ALA A 312 -32.24 0.05 -13.46
N ARG A 313 -31.33 -0.75 -14.03
CA ARG A 313 -31.34 -2.22 -13.83
C ARG A 313 -31.03 -2.62 -12.39
N TYR A 314 -30.10 -1.95 -11.74
CA TYR A 314 -29.75 -2.25 -10.35
C TYR A 314 -30.88 -1.94 -9.38
N VAL A 315 -31.66 -0.89 -9.63
CA VAL A 315 -32.89 -0.58 -8.88
C VAL A 315 -33.84 -1.75 -8.89
N ASP A 316 -34.08 -2.35 -10.09
CA ASP A 316 -34.98 -3.50 -10.21
C ASP A 316 -34.44 -4.75 -9.51
N LEU A 317 -33.14 -5.01 -9.60
CA LEU A 317 -32.49 -6.15 -8.95
C LEU A 317 -32.49 -6.06 -7.43
N ALA A 318 -32.31 -4.87 -6.87
CA ALA A 318 -32.24 -4.64 -5.43
C ALA A 318 -33.61 -4.63 -4.75
N ARG A 319 -34.70 -4.51 -5.53
CA ARG A 319 -36.04 -4.39 -4.98
C ARG A 319 -36.44 -5.62 -4.15
N GLY A 320 -36.74 -5.38 -2.86
CA GLY A 320 -37.15 -6.42 -1.91
C GLY A 320 -36.05 -7.36 -1.44
N LYS A 321 -34.80 -7.09 -1.80
CA LYS A 321 -33.67 -7.86 -1.33
C LYS A 321 -33.18 -7.35 0.03
N GLN A 322 -32.66 -8.28 0.85
CA GLN A 322 -32.13 -7.94 2.17
C GLN A 322 -30.70 -7.42 2.06
N PRO A 323 -30.37 -6.33 2.75
CA PRO A 323 -29.01 -5.84 2.80
C PRO A 323 -28.12 -6.74 3.68
N TYR A 324 -26.80 -6.66 3.46
CA TYR A 324 -25.80 -7.30 4.32
C TYR A 324 -25.90 -6.78 5.77
N VAL A 325 -25.68 -7.69 6.71
CA VAL A 325 -25.59 -7.35 8.14
C VAL A 325 -24.09 -7.43 8.54
N PRO A 326 -23.50 -6.31 8.95
CA PRO A 326 -22.09 -6.29 9.35
C PRO A 326 -21.75 -7.31 10.43
N CYS A 327 -20.56 -7.89 10.36
CA CYS A 327 -20.03 -8.74 11.42
C CYS A 327 -19.79 -7.93 12.70
N ASP A 328 -19.73 -8.61 13.84
CA ASP A 328 -19.25 -7.99 15.06
C ASP A 328 -17.79 -7.55 14.89
N ARG A 329 -17.41 -6.47 15.58
CA ARG A 329 -16.01 -6.06 15.59
C ARG A 329 -15.15 -7.14 16.24
N SER A 330 -13.95 -7.36 15.72
CA SER A 330 -13.01 -8.29 16.34
C SER A 330 -12.73 -7.89 17.79
N GLU A 331 -12.78 -8.86 18.69
CA GLU A 331 -12.38 -8.71 20.10
C GLU A 331 -10.85 -8.78 20.25
N TYR A 332 -10.13 -9.12 19.17
CA TYR A 332 -8.68 -9.25 19.14
C TYR A 332 -8.01 -8.00 18.61
N LEU A 333 -6.80 -7.74 19.11
CA LEU A 333 -5.94 -6.73 18.55
C LEU A 333 -5.57 -7.11 17.12
N GLN A 334 -5.83 -6.21 16.19
CA GLN A 334 -5.43 -6.33 14.79
C GLN A 334 -4.35 -5.30 14.50
N LEU A 335 -3.17 -5.76 14.11
CA LEU A 335 -2.07 -4.94 13.62
C LEU A 335 -1.84 -5.26 12.14
N SER A 336 -1.12 -4.41 11.43
CA SER A 336 -0.77 -4.69 10.03
C SER A 336 0.50 -3.97 9.59
N GLY A 337 1.25 -4.67 8.75
CA GLY A 337 2.11 -4.10 7.72
C GLY A 337 1.38 -4.18 6.38
N LEU A 338 2.01 -4.82 5.37
CA LEU A 338 1.33 -5.20 4.14
C LEU A 338 0.40 -6.41 4.36
N GLU A 339 0.63 -7.18 5.42
CA GLU A 339 -0.18 -8.32 5.84
C GLU A 339 -0.76 -8.08 7.24
N PRO A 340 -1.90 -8.68 7.58
CA PRO A 340 -2.49 -8.52 8.89
C PRO A 340 -1.78 -9.38 9.93
N LEU A 341 -1.76 -8.91 11.18
CA LEU A 341 -1.40 -9.67 12.36
C LEU A 341 -2.54 -9.57 13.37
N GLU A 342 -3.29 -10.65 13.56
CA GLU A 342 -4.34 -10.76 14.57
C GLU A 342 -3.78 -11.43 15.82
N VAL A 343 -3.80 -10.74 16.95
CA VAL A 343 -3.26 -11.21 18.21
C VAL A 343 -4.38 -11.90 19.00
N ARG A 344 -4.48 -13.22 18.82
CA ARG A 344 -5.49 -14.05 19.49
C ARG A 344 -5.08 -14.43 20.90
N GLN A 345 -6.06 -14.80 21.72
CA GLN A 345 -5.82 -15.27 23.08
C GLN A 345 -4.85 -16.46 23.09
N GLY A 346 -3.81 -16.38 23.93
CA GLY A 346 -2.78 -17.41 24.06
C GLY A 346 -1.67 -17.33 23.00
N MET A 347 -1.72 -16.38 22.10
CA MET A 347 -0.65 -16.10 21.15
C MET A 347 0.39 -15.19 21.83
N PHE A 348 1.68 -15.49 21.60
CA PHE A 348 2.78 -14.62 22.03
C PHE A 348 3.43 -13.98 20.81
N VAL A 349 3.55 -12.67 20.82
CA VAL A 349 4.10 -11.86 19.75
C VAL A 349 5.55 -11.50 20.04
N ASN A 350 6.46 -12.00 19.23
CA ASN A 350 7.86 -11.61 19.26
C ASN A 350 8.04 -10.23 18.61
N VAL A 351 8.46 -9.25 19.40
CA VAL A 351 8.83 -7.92 18.92
C VAL A 351 10.34 -7.86 18.81
N GLY A 352 10.87 -7.66 17.61
CA GLY A 352 12.31 -7.68 17.34
C GLY A 352 13.01 -6.39 17.80
N GLU A 353 13.93 -6.49 18.76
CA GLU A 353 14.60 -5.34 19.44
C GLU A 353 15.85 -4.80 18.76
N ARG A 354 16.27 -5.32 17.58
CA ARG A 354 17.61 -5.02 17.05
C ARG A 354 17.70 -3.77 16.16
N CYS A 355 16.57 -3.20 15.73
CA CYS A 355 16.53 -1.90 15.05
C CYS A 355 16.37 -0.74 16.04
N ASN A 356 17.00 -0.86 17.20
CA ASN A 356 16.98 0.12 18.27
C ASN A 356 18.40 0.62 18.52
N VAL A 357 18.65 1.93 18.31
CA VAL A 357 19.99 2.55 18.44
C VAL A 357 20.51 2.51 19.89
N ALA A 358 19.64 2.55 20.89
CA ALA A 358 20.03 2.44 22.31
C ALA A 358 20.40 0.99 22.68
N GLY A 359 19.75 0.00 22.07
CA GLY A 359 19.92 -1.44 22.36
C GLY A 359 20.99 -2.14 21.50
N SER A 360 21.28 -1.64 20.29
CA SER A 360 22.14 -2.29 19.31
C SER A 360 23.27 -1.37 18.85
N ARG A 361 24.49 -1.62 19.34
CA ARG A 361 25.69 -0.86 18.94
C ARG A 361 25.98 -0.97 17.44
N LYS A 362 25.68 -2.13 16.82
CA LYS A 362 25.87 -2.34 15.39
C LYS A 362 24.90 -1.44 14.61
N PHE A 363 23.63 -1.46 14.98
CA PHE A 363 22.60 -0.65 14.32
C PHE A 363 22.90 0.85 14.46
N LEU A 364 23.24 1.32 15.67
CA LEU A 364 23.63 2.71 15.90
C LEU A 364 24.79 3.15 15.00
N ARG A 365 25.84 2.33 14.89
CA ARG A 365 26.97 2.63 14.02
C ARG A 365 26.52 2.78 12.57
N LEU A 366 25.72 1.84 12.06
CA LEU A 366 25.27 1.84 10.67
C LEU A 366 24.41 3.07 10.36
N VAL A 367 23.51 3.46 11.26
CA VAL A 367 22.70 4.67 11.11
C VAL A 367 23.59 5.92 11.09
N LYS A 368 24.57 6.04 12.00
CA LYS A 368 25.53 7.16 12.01
C LYS A 368 26.37 7.24 10.75
N GLU A 369 26.78 6.11 10.20
CA GLU A 369 27.55 6.00 8.97
C GLU A 369 26.67 6.12 7.71
N LYS A 370 25.32 6.25 7.87
CA LYS A 370 24.33 6.26 6.77
C LYS A 370 24.37 4.99 5.91
N ASN A 371 24.84 3.88 6.48
CA ASN A 371 24.85 2.58 5.83
C ASN A 371 23.50 1.87 6.05
N TYR A 372 22.47 2.40 5.43
CA TYR A 372 21.09 1.90 5.61
C TYR A 372 20.87 0.53 4.98
N GLU A 373 21.62 0.18 3.93
CA GLU A 373 21.53 -1.13 3.29
C GLU A 373 21.84 -2.25 4.30
N GLU A 374 22.96 -2.12 5.03
CA GLU A 374 23.33 -3.08 6.08
C GLU A 374 22.40 -2.98 7.30
N ALA A 375 21.86 -1.79 7.60
CA ALA A 375 20.87 -1.61 8.66
C ALA A 375 19.56 -2.36 8.35
N LEU A 376 19.09 -2.34 7.09
CA LEU A 376 17.93 -3.09 6.62
C LEU A 376 18.13 -4.62 6.72
N THR A 377 19.36 -5.09 6.55
CA THR A 377 19.70 -6.50 6.76
C THR A 377 19.39 -6.96 8.19
N ILE A 378 19.57 -6.08 9.18
CA ILE A 378 19.22 -6.39 10.58
C ILE A 378 17.71 -6.59 10.71
N ALA A 379 16.89 -5.75 10.08
CA ALA A 379 15.45 -5.90 10.10
C ALA A 379 14.99 -7.19 9.38
N ARG A 380 15.57 -7.49 8.22
CA ARG A 380 15.29 -8.73 7.45
C ARG A 380 15.61 -9.98 8.30
N HIS A 381 16.74 -10.01 8.95
CA HIS A 381 17.12 -11.14 9.82
C HIS A 381 16.15 -11.32 10.99
N GLN A 382 15.73 -10.24 11.65
CA GLN A 382 14.76 -10.35 12.72
C GLN A 382 13.44 -10.99 12.26
N VAL A 383 12.90 -10.56 11.12
CA VAL A 383 11.66 -11.13 10.56
C VAL A 383 11.88 -12.59 10.14
N SER A 384 13.03 -12.89 9.53
CA SER A 384 13.40 -14.28 9.18
C SER A 384 13.54 -15.18 10.41
N ASP A 385 14.02 -14.66 11.54
CA ASP A 385 14.18 -15.36 12.79
C ASP A 385 12.88 -15.44 13.62
N GLY A 386 11.77 -14.90 13.09
CA GLY A 386 10.44 -15.04 13.69
C GLY A 386 9.92 -13.81 14.43
N ALA A 387 10.49 -12.62 14.21
CA ALA A 387 9.86 -11.38 14.67
C ALA A 387 8.54 -11.17 13.92
N MET A 388 7.49 -10.93 14.68
CA MET A 388 6.14 -10.65 14.15
C MET A 388 5.85 -9.16 14.13
N VAL A 389 6.64 -8.37 14.86
CA VAL A 389 6.65 -6.91 14.90
C VAL A 389 8.11 -6.48 14.94
N VAL A 390 8.48 -5.38 14.29
CA VAL A 390 9.83 -4.82 14.34
C VAL A 390 9.80 -3.52 15.14
N ASP A 391 10.51 -3.48 16.26
CA ASP A 391 10.73 -2.27 17.06
C ASP A 391 11.81 -1.39 16.42
N VAL A 392 11.51 -0.10 16.21
CA VAL A 392 12.42 0.88 15.62
C VAL A 392 12.56 2.07 16.56
N ASN A 393 13.81 2.31 17.00
CA ASN A 393 14.17 3.44 17.85
C ASN A 393 15.40 4.15 17.31
N MET A 394 15.32 5.49 17.23
CA MET A 394 16.38 6.39 16.73
C MET A 394 16.85 7.39 17.80
N ASP A 395 16.57 7.16 19.08
CA ASP A 395 16.92 8.07 20.17
C ASP A 395 18.40 8.01 20.51
N ASP A 396 19.19 8.86 19.88
CA ASP A 396 20.60 9.10 20.19
C ASP A 396 20.88 10.61 20.18
N ALA A 397 21.77 11.06 21.06
CA ALA A 397 22.07 12.49 21.22
C ALA A 397 22.76 13.12 19.99
N LEU A 398 23.34 12.30 19.12
CA LEU A 398 24.08 12.73 17.92
C LEU A 398 23.31 12.51 16.62
N LEU A 399 22.06 12.04 16.71
CA LEU A 399 21.19 11.82 15.56
C LEU A 399 20.05 12.85 15.56
N ASP A 400 19.63 13.26 14.37
CA ASP A 400 18.33 13.86 14.17
C ASP A 400 17.30 12.72 14.17
N ALA A 401 16.79 12.39 15.35
CA ALA A 401 15.93 11.23 15.53
C ALA A 401 14.63 11.29 14.71
N GLU A 402 14.09 12.48 14.46
CA GLU A 402 12.87 12.68 13.68
C GLU A 402 13.13 12.38 12.20
N ALA A 403 14.19 12.96 11.64
CA ALA A 403 14.58 12.70 10.26
C ALA A 403 14.99 11.24 10.05
N GLU A 404 15.76 10.65 10.99
CA GLU A 404 16.21 9.25 10.89
C GLU A 404 15.06 8.24 11.03
N MET A 405 14.10 8.50 11.92
CA MET A 405 12.90 7.66 12.06
C MET A 405 12.11 7.65 10.77
N SER A 406 11.81 8.82 10.22
CA SER A 406 11.08 8.96 8.96
C SER A 406 11.82 8.28 7.81
N HIS A 407 13.11 8.52 7.68
CA HIS A 407 13.93 7.95 6.61
C HIS A 407 13.99 6.43 6.69
N PHE A 408 14.28 5.87 7.87
CA PHE A 408 14.39 4.42 8.03
C PHE A 408 13.06 3.70 7.87
N LEU A 409 11.94 4.26 8.36
CA LEU A 409 10.61 3.67 8.16
C LEU A 409 10.18 3.67 6.68
N ARG A 410 10.53 4.72 5.92
CA ARG A 410 10.30 4.75 4.48
C ARG A 410 11.12 3.68 3.74
N LEU A 411 12.36 3.44 4.18
CA LEU A 411 13.17 2.35 3.67
C LEU A 411 12.58 0.98 4.01
N LEU A 412 12.13 0.76 5.25
CA LEU A 412 11.46 -0.48 5.67
C LEU A 412 10.21 -0.75 4.84
N ALA A 413 9.43 0.29 4.55
CA ALA A 413 8.22 0.16 3.71
C ALA A 413 8.54 -0.31 2.28
N SER A 414 9.75 -0.09 1.80
CA SER A 414 10.22 -0.52 0.48
C SER A 414 10.87 -1.92 0.52
N GLU A 415 10.94 -2.58 1.69
CA GLU A 415 11.49 -3.91 1.90
C GLU A 415 10.36 -4.95 2.08
N PRO A 416 9.92 -5.66 1.06
CA PRO A 416 8.72 -6.51 1.13
C PRO A 416 8.77 -7.57 2.23
N ASP A 417 9.94 -8.14 2.48
CA ASP A 417 10.13 -9.17 3.51
C ASP A 417 9.95 -8.60 4.93
N VAL A 418 10.18 -7.31 5.13
CA VAL A 418 9.99 -6.59 6.41
C VAL A 418 8.66 -5.86 6.44
N ALA A 419 8.29 -5.19 5.34
CA ALA A 419 7.07 -4.40 5.25
C ALA A 419 5.78 -5.21 5.49
N ARG A 420 5.84 -6.54 5.32
CA ARG A 420 4.70 -7.44 5.60
C ARG A 420 4.29 -7.45 7.08
N VAL A 421 5.22 -7.21 8.02
CA VAL A 421 4.92 -7.17 9.45
C VAL A 421 4.70 -5.75 9.95
N PRO A 422 3.88 -5.54 11.00
CA PRO A 422 3.70 -4.23 11.60
C PRO A 422 4.99 -3.73 12.27
N VAL A 423 5.10 -2.41 12.39
CA VAL A 423 6.22 -1.71 13.04
C VAL A 423 5.78 -1.22 14.41
N MET A 424 6.67 -1.32 15.41
CA MET A 424 6.57 -0.61 16.67
C MET A 424 7.47 0.62 16.60
N ILE A 425 6.87 1.81 16.72
CA ILE A 425 7.55 3.10 16.70
C ILE A 425 7.93 3.43 18.13
N ASP A 426 9.21 3.38 18.44
CA ASP A 426 9.74 3.56 19.80
C ASP A 426 10.56 4.85 19.92
N SER A 427 10.13 5.76 20.76
CA SER A 427 10.88 6.96 21.09
C SER A 427 10.43 7.58 22.42
N SER A 428 11.35 8.20 23.12
CA SER A 428 11.09 9.06 24.27
C SER A 428 10.58 10.46 23.90
N LYS A 429 10.62 10.82 22.60
CA LYS A 429 10.25 12.15 22.09
C LYS A 429 8.99 12.04 21.25
N TRP A 430 7.96 12.82 21.62
CA TRP A 430 6.66 12.73 20.95
C TRP A 430 6.67 13.14 19.48
N ASN A 431 7.48 14.16 19.10
CA ASN A 431 7.64 14.55 17.70
C ASN A 431 8.22 13.43 16.82
N VAL A 432 9.12 12.60 17.37
CA VAL A 432 9.68 11.43 16.67
C VAL A 432 8.61 10.36 16.47
N ILE A 433 7.75 10.11 17.48
CA ILE A 433 6.59 9.21 17.35
C ILE A 433 5.66 9.68 16.24
N LEU A 434 5.31 10.97 16.23
CA LEU A 434 4.43 11.55 15.19
C LEU A 434 5.04 11.44 13.79
N ALA A 435 6.34 11.72 13.66
CA ALA A 435 7.05 11.57 12.39
C ALA A 435 7.00 10.12 11.88
N GLY A 436 7.18 9.15 12.79
CA GLY A 436 7.06 7.73 12.46
C GLY A 436 5.64 7.32 12.04
N LEU A 437 4.61 7.77 12.76
CA LEU A 437 3.22 7.48 12.45
C LEU A 437 2.82 7.97 11.06
N LYS A 438 3.31 9.13 10.64
CA LYS A 438 3.10 9.71 9.31
C LYS A 438 3.77 8.95 8.16
N CYS A 439 4.59 7.93 8.47
CA CYS A 439 5.23 7.07 7.48
C CYS A 439 4.60 5.68 7.36
N CYS A 440 3.70 5.30 8.28
CA CYS A 440 3.17 3.95 8.38
C CYS A 440 1.77 3.82 7.77
N GLN A 441 1.66 3.11 6.64
CA GLN A 441 0.35 2.81 6.03
C GLN A 441 -0.45 1.79 6.84
N GLY A 442 0.21 0.81 7.48
CA GLY A 442 -0.41 -0.20 8.31
C GLY A 442 -0.84 0.32 9.70
N LYS A 443 -1.43 -0.58 10.49
CA LYS A 443 -1.70 -0.34 11.91
C LYS A 443 -0.46 -0.70 12.73
N SER A 444 0.31 0.32 13.10
CA SER A 444 1.54 0.23 13.90
C SER A 444 1.23 0.21 15.40
N VAL A 445 2.28 0.04 16.20
CA VAL A 445 2.27 0.16 17.65
C VAL A 445 3.13 1.36 18.05
N VAL A 446 2.63 2.22 18.92
CA VAL A 446 3.40 3.31 19.54
C VAL A 446 4.01 2.81 20.85
N ASN A 447 5.31 2.97 21.03
CA ASN A 447 6.04 2.69 22.26
C ASN A 447 6.75 3.98 22.69
N SER A 448 6.28 4.73 23.69
CA SER A 448 5.13 4.50 24.54
C SER A 448 4.53 5.83 25.04
N ILE A 449 3.40 5.73 25.70
CA ILE A 449 2.83 6.85 26.50
C ILE A 449 2.81 6.48 27.97
N SER A 450 2.75 7.47 28.85
CA SER A 450 2.66 7.27 30.31
C SER A 450 2.06 8.49 31.01
N LEU A 451 1.62 8.31 32.25
CA LEU A 451 1.11 9.39 33.09
C LEU A 451 2.22 10.25 33.74
N LYS A 452 3.50 10.01 33.39
CA LYS A 452 4.66 10.72 33.98
C LYS A 452 4.57 12.24 33.87
N GLU A 453 4.08 12.75 32.74
CA GLU A 453 3.94 14.19 32.48
C GLU A 453 2.54 14.71 32.80
N GLY A 454 1.74 13.89 33.51
CA GLY A 454 0.37 14.19 33.92
C GLY A 454 -0.69 13.78 32.90
N GLU A 455 -1.94 13.76 33.37
CA GLU A 455 -3.09 13.25 32.64
C GLU A 455 -3.38 14.03 31.35
N GLY A 456 -3.20 15.37 31.34
CA GLY A 456 -3.47 16.19 30.16
C GLY A 456 -2.60 15.84 28.97
N VAL A 457 -1.30 15.62 29.19
CA VAL A 457 -0.34 15.19 28.17
C VAL A 457 -0.65 13.76 27.71
N PHE A 458 -0.94 12.87 28.65
CA PHE A 458 -1.31 11.49 28.37
C PHE A 458 -2.54 11.40 27.45
N VAL A 459 -3.60 12.16 27.74
CA VAL A 459 -4.81 12.21 26.92
C VAL A 459 -4.52 12.79 25.53
N SER A 460 -3.69 13.83 25.44
CA SER A 460 -3.28 14.40 24.14
C SER A 460 -2.56 13.40 23.28
N HIS A 461 -1.54 12.72 23.83
CA HIS A 461 -0.78 11.70 23.12
C HIS A 461 -1.67 10.51 22.70
N ALA A 462 -2.58 10.07 23.57
CA ALA A 462 -3.52 8.99 23.26
C ALA A 462 -4.50 9.36 22.13
N LYS A 463 -4.93 10.61 22.06
CA LYS A 463 -5.75 11.11 20.94
C LYS A 463 -5.00 11.09 19.63
N ASP A 464 -3.73 11.50 19.63
CA ASP A 464 -2.88 11.41 18.43
C ASP A 464 -2.71 9.95 17.98
N VAL A 465 -2.42 9.02 18.90
CA VAL A 465 -2.32 7.59 18.59
C VAL A 465 -3.61 7.08 17.94
N LYS A 466 -4.76 7.41 18.52
CA LYS A 466 -6.09 7.05 17.99
C LYS A 466 -6.32 7.66 16.60
N ARG A 467 -5.94 8.92 16.40
CA ARG A 467 -6.06 9.65 15.14
C ARG A 467 -5.28 8.97 14.00
N PHE A 468 -4.08 8.45 14.26
CA PHE A 468 -3.30 7.70 13.29
C PHE A 468 -3.68 6.22 13.19
N GLY A 469 -4.65 5.77 13.98
CA GLY A 469 -5.15 4.39 13.95
C GLY A 469 -4.17 3.36 14.49
N ALA A 470 -3.27 3.73 15.42
CA ALA A 470 -2.26 2.83 15.98
C ALA A 470 -2.72 2.20 17.31
N ALA A 471 -2.10 1.08 17.68
CA ALA A 471 -2.13 0.56 19.05
C ALA A 471 -1.06 1.25 19.90
N VAL A 472 -1.15 1.15 21.22
CA VAL A 472 -0.24 1.89 22.12
C VAL A 472 0.26 1.04 23.27
N VAL A 473 1.56 1.11 23.52
CA VAL A 473 2.17 0.65 24.76
C VAL A 473 2.01 1.72 25.83
N VAL A 474 1.48 1.34 26.99
CA VAL A 474 1.28 2.19 28.16
C VAL A 474 2.23 1.75 29.25
N MET A 475 3.24 2.56 29.50
CA MET A 475 4.19 2.30 30.58
C MET A 475 3.56 2.58 31.95
N CYS A 476 3.79 1.70 32.92
CA CYS A 476 3.39 1.93 34.31
C CYS A 476 4.29 2.96 35.00
N PHE A 477 4.23 4.19 34.52
CA PHE A 477 4.80 5.40 35.12
C PHE A 477 3.72 6.42 35.38
N ASP A 478 3.81 7.12 36.48
CA ASP A 478 2.97 8.26 36.74
C ASP A 478 3.81 9.46 37.26
N GLU A 479 3.13 10.45 37.81
CA GLU A 479 3.74 11.68 38.29
C GLU A 479 4.74 11.45 39.45
N GLU A 480 4.62 10.30 40.18
CA GLU A 480 5.54 9.90 41.24
C GLU A 480 6.75 9.10 40.69
N GLY A 481 6.68 8.69 39.42
CA GLY A 481 7.78 7.95 38.75
C GLY A 481 7.43 6.53 38.36
N GLN A 482 8.45 5.71 38.19
CA GLN A 482 8.34 4.32 37.73
C GLN A 482 7.75 3.42 38.81
N ALA A 483 6.75 2.63 38.46
CA ALA A 483 6.20 1.62 39.35
C ALA A 483 7.19 0.44 39.51
N THR A 484 7.62 0.18 40.73
CA THR A 484 8.50 -0.93 41.08
C THR A 484 7.79 -2.06 41.80
N THR A 485 6.71 -1.75 42.52
CA THR A 485 5.92 -2.74 43.30
C THR A 485 4.69 -3.22 42.52
N TYR A 486 4.16 -4.39 42.88
CA TYR A 486 2.95 -4.94 42.31
C TYR A 486 1.76 -3.96 42.43
N GLU A 487 1.56 -3.39 43.62
CA GLU A 487 0.43 -2.51 43.95
C GLU A 487 0.44 -1.26 43.05
N ARG A 488 1.60 -0.62 42.88
CA ARG A 488 1.72 0.57 42.04
C ARG A 488 1.50 0.27 40.56
N ARG A 489 1.96 -0.90 40.08
CA ARG A 489 1.77 -1.32 38.68
C ARG A 489 0.30 -1.46 38.34
N ILE A 490 -0.49 -2.11 39.20
CA ILE A 490 -1.92 -2.31 38.96
C ILE A 490 -2.73 -1.01 39.11
N GLU A 491 -2.37 -0.15 40.07
CA GLU A 491 -3.01 1.15 40.28
C GLU A 491 -2.87 2.04 39.04
N ILE A 492 -1.65 2.17 38.51
CA ILE A 492 -1.36 2.98 37.32
C ILE A 492 -2.04 2.37 36.10
N ALA A 493 -1.95 1.03 35.91
CA ALA A 493 -2.62 0.36 34.80
C ALA A 493 -4.14 0.58 34.81
N GLN A 494 -4.78 0.46 35.96
CA GLN A 494 -6.21 0.69 36.11
C GLN A 494 -6.59 2.14 35.79
N ARG A 495 -5.85 3.12 36.34
CA ARG A 495 -6.08 4.54 36.06
C ARG A 495 -5.94 4.85 34.56
N ALA A 496 -4.86 4.42 33.95
CA ALA A 496 -4.61 4.63 32.53
C ALA A 496 -5.69 3.97 31.66
N TYR A 497 -6.11 2.74 31.98
CA TYR A 497 -7.15 2.03 31.26
C TYR A 497 -8.47 2.82 31.23
N HIS A 498 -8.93 3.32 32.38
CA HIS A 498 -10.16 4.13 32.44
C HIS A 498 -10.05 5.44 31.66
N ILE A 499 -8.92 6.14 31.73
CA ILE A 499 -8.69 7.35 30.94
C ILE A 499 -8.77 7.03 29.44
N LEU A 500 -8.09 5.97 28.99
CA LEU A 500 -8.03 5.61 27.57
C LEU A 500 -9.39 5.14 27.02
N THR A 501 -10.11 4.32 27.77
CA THR A 501 -11.38 3.76 27.31
C THR A 501 -12.54 4.74 27.45
N GLU A 502 -12.63 5.51 28.56
CA GLU A 502 -13.78 6.34 28.87
C GLU A 502 -13.63 7.79 28.38
N GLN A 503 -12.43 8.40 28.50
CA GLN A 503 -12.22 9.79 28.08
C GLN A 503 -11.75 9.91 26.62
N VAL A 504 -10.82 9.05 26.20
CA VAL A 504 -10.29 9.06 24.83
C VAL A 504 -11.17 8.23 23.89
N GLY A 505 -11.88 7.23 24.45
CA GLY A 505 -12.68 6.29 23.66
C GLY A 505 -11.80 5.40 22.77
N MET A 506 -10.64 4.99 23.25
CA MET A 506 -9.77 4.02 22.60
C MET A 506 -10.35 2.62 22.76
N ASN A 507 -10.20 1.77 21.75
CA ASN A 507 -10.60 0.39 21.87
C ASN A 507 -9.67 -0.33 22.86
N ALA A 508 -10.23 -1.07 23.82
CA ALA A 508 -9.46 -1.75 24.85
C ALA A 508 -8.42 -2.73 24.30
N CYS A 509 -8.68 -3.38 23.15
CA CYS A 509 -7.71 -4.28 22.52
C CYS A 509 -6.53 -3.54 21.89
N ASP A 510 -6.58 -2.23 21.67
CA ASP A 510 -5.46 -1.44 21.19
C ASP A 510 -4.53 -0.96 22.30
N ILE A 511 -4.82 -1.30 23.56
CA ILE A 511 -4.03 -0.91 24.75
C ILE A 511 -3.11 -2.08 25.16
N ILE A 512 -1.81 -1.81 25.23
CA ILE A 512 -0.78 -2.77 25.59
C ILE A 512 -0.04 -2.22 26.82
N PHE A 513 -0.24 -2.81 27.99
CA PHE A 513 0.45 -2.34 29.21
C PHE A 513 1.88 -2.88 29.25
N ASP A 514 2.84 -2.04 29.63
CA ASP A 514 4.18 -2.45 30.08
C ASP A 514 4.32 -2.17 31.58
N PRO A 515 4.19 -3.21 32.42
CA PRO A 515 4.38 -3.07 33.88
C PRO A 515 5.85 -2.86 34.31
N ASN A 516 6.75 -2.66 33.39
CA ASN A 516 8.19 -2.45 33.53
C ASN A 516 8.95 -3.71 34.01
N ILE A 517 9.68 -4.31 33.08
CA ILE A 517 10.66 -5.36 33.43
C ILE A 517 11.93 -4.67 33.91
N LEU A 518 12.26 -4.91 35.17
CA LEU A 518 13.44 -4.36 35.85
C LEU A 518 14.48 -5.44 36.11
N SER A 519 15.74 -5.03 36.25
CA SER A 519 16.86 -5.93 36.48
C SER A 519 16.75 -6.59 37.84
N ILE A 520 16.96 -7.91 37.88
CA ILE A 520 17.03 -8.71 39.11
C ILE A 520 18.46 -9.21 39.39
N ALA A 521 18.65 -9.84 40.53
CA ALA A 521 19.97 -10.34 40.99
C ALA A 521 21.09 -9.27 40.91
N THR A 522 20.80 -8.09 41.37
CA THR A 522 21.70 -6.94 41.38
C THR A 522 22.53 -6.85 42.65
N GLY A 523 22.23 -7.69 43.65
CA GLY A 523 22.79 -7.62 44.99
C GLY A 523 22.02 -6.71 45.98
N LEU A 524 20.89 -6.13 45.54
CA LEU A 524 19.98 -5.33 46.36
C LEU A 524 18.68 -6.11 46.63
N GLU A 525 18.36 -6.36 47.90
CA GLU A 525 17.17 -7.16 48.31
C GLU A 525 15.85 -6.56 47.74
N GLU A 526 15.74 -5.26 47.56
CA GLU A 526 14.59 -4.60 46.99
C GLU A 526 14.30 -5.00 45.54
N HIS A 527 15.32 -5.41 44.78
CA HIS A 527 15.22 -5.82 43.39
C HIS A 527 14.79 -7.29 43.20
N ASP A 528 14.84 -8.09 44.26
CA ASP A 528 14.59 -9.54 44.14
C ASP A 528 13.16 -9.86 43.69
N ARG A 529 12.21 -9.00 44.01
CA ARG A 529 10.78 -9.20 43.68
C ARG A 529 10.36 -8.69 42.32
N TYR A 530 11.16 -7.90 41.61
CA TYR A 530 10.72 -7.18 40.41
C TYR A 530 10.15 -8.06 39.31
N ALA A 531 10.74 -9.23 39.05
CA ALA A 531 10.25 -10.17 38.06
C ALA A 531 8.96 -10.85 38.52
N LEU A 532 8.86 -11.29 39.77
CA LEU A 532 7.66 -11.87 40.35
C LEU A 532 6.49 -10.87 40.36
N ASP A 533 6.74 -9.63 40.75
CA ASP A 533 5.71 -8.58 40.80
C ASP A 533 5.25 -8.19 39.39
N PHE A 534 6.13 -8.25 38.36
CA PHE A 534 5.71 -8.13 36.96
C PHE A 534 4.76 -9.26 36.54
N ILE A 535 5.11 -10.52 36.82
CA ILE A 535 4.30 -11.69 36.49
C ILE A 535 2.93 -11.63 37.19
N ARG A 536 2.89 -11.19 38.45
CA ARG A 536 1.63 -10.98 39.18
C ARG A 536 0.79 -9.85 38.60
N ALA A 537 1.40 -8.72 38.27
CA ALA A 537 0.74 -7.59 37.65
C ALA A 537 0.17 -7.96 36.28
N THR A 538 0.94 -8.72 35.47
CA THR A 538 0.47 -9.27 34.18
C THR A 538 -0.83 -10.06 34.36
N ARG A 539 -0.86 -11.01 35.29
CA ARG A 539 -2.07 -11.79 35.58
C ARG A 539 -3.24 -10.92 35.98
N TRP A 540 -3.01 -9.98 36.89
CA TRP A 540 -4.05 -9.06 37.36
C TRP A 540 -4.63 -8.21 36.20
N ILE A 541 -3.77 -7.66 35.33
CA ILE A 541 -4.18 -6.86 34.15
C ILE A 541 -5.09 -7.71 33.26
N LYS A 542 -4.70 -8.94 32.94
CA LYS A 542 -5.48 -9.84 32.07
C LYS A 542 -6.82 -10.22 32.67
N GLU A 543 -6.92 -10.31 34.00
CA GLU A 543 -8.16 -10.67 34.72
C GLU A 543 -9.08 -9.49 34.96
N ASN A 544 -8.55 -8.26 35.06
CA ASN A 544 -9.31 -7.08 35.52
C ASN A 544 -9.46 -5.98 34.47
N LEU A 545 -8.65 -5.95 33.41
CA LEU A 545 -8.73 -4.97 32.32
C LEU A 545 -9.07 -5.64 30.98
N PRO A 546 -10.37 -5.91 30.73
CA PRO A 546 -10.79 -6.70 29.57
C PRO A 546 -10.29 -6.14 28.25
N GLY A 547 -9.77 -7.00 27.38
CA GLY A 547 -9.24 -6.62 26.07
C GLY A 547 -7.79 -6.14 26.09
N ALA A 548 -7.26 -5.66 27.22
CA ALA A 548 -5.90 -5.15 27.28
C ALA A 548 -4.86 -6.25 27.14
N HIS A 549 -3.74 -5.89 26.51
CA HIS A 549 -2.57 -6.72 26.32
C HIS A 549 -1.44 -6.35 27.28
N VAL A 550 -0.41 -7.20 27.36
CA VAL A 550 0.77 -6.95 28.21
C VAL A 550 2.05 -7.17 27.42
N SER A 551 2.94 -6.19 27.46
CA SER A 551 4.26 -6.19 26.85
C SER A 551 5.38 -6.03 27.88
N GLY A 552 6.61 -6.26 27.45
CA GLY A 552 7.79 -5.92 28.26
C GLY A 552 9.12 -6.11 27.52
N GLY A 553 10.08 -5.25 27.84
CA GLY A 553 11.44 -5.32 27.35
C GLY A 553 12.26 -6.37 28.09
N VAL A 554 12.24 -7.61 27.58
CA VAL A 554 12.77 -8.80 28.30
C VAL A 554 14.27 -8.70 28.56
N SER A 555 15.03 -8.04 27.70
CA SER A 555 16.48 -7.84 27.85
C SER A 555 16.86 -7.08 29.12
N ASN A 556 15.94 -6.27 29.69
CA ASN A 556 16.19 -5.52 30.92
C ASN A 556 16.37 -6.43 32.15
N LEU A 557 15.67 -7.56 32.20
CA LEU A 557 15.69 -8.51 33.32
C LEU A 557 17.11 -8.90 33.74
N SER A 558 17.96 -9.16 32.76
CA SER A 558 19.28 -9.73 32.91
C SER A 558 20.41 -8.72 32.75
N PHE A 559 20.12 -7.43 32.95
CA PHE A 559 21.11 -6.38 32.81
C PHE A 559 22.35 -6.54 33.70
N SER A 560 22.15 -7.09 34.90
CA SER A 560 23.21 -7.43 35.87
C SER A 560 24.21 -8.49 35.33
N PHE A 561 23.82 -9.30 34.33
CA PHE A 561 24.67 -10.35 33.73
C PHE A 561 25.19 -10.00 32.34
N ARG A 562 25.32 -8.70 31.99
CA ARG A 562 25.95 -8.30 30.75
C ARG A 562 27.31 -8.94 30.54
N GLY A 563 27.54 -9.60 29.41
CA GLY A 563 28.75 -10.32 29.06
C GLY A 563 28.70 -11.83 29.31
N ASN A 564 27.61 -12.38 29.93
CA ASN A 564 27.33 -13.80 30.01
C ASN A 564 26.04 -14.14 29.25
N ASN A 565 26.15 -14.43 27.95
CA ASN A 565 25.00 -14.63 27.10
C ASN A 565 24.13 -15.81 27.51
N TYR A 566 24.75 -16.92 27.90
CA TYR A 566 24.00 -18.12 28.32
C TYR A 566 23.10 -17.85 29.54
N ILE A 567 23.62 -17.24 30.58
CA ILE A 567 22.82 -16.89 31.76
C ILE A 567 21.68 -15.93 31.40
N ARG A 568 21.98 -14.95 30.59
CA ARG A 568 20.95 -13.99 30.12
C ARG A 568 19.83 -14.68 29.37
N GLU A 569 20.16 -15.50 28.39
CA GLU A 569 19.18 -16.23 27.58
C GLU A 569 18.38 -17.21 28.42
N ALA A 570 19.01 -17.92 29.36
CA ALA A 570 18.33 -18.81 30.27
C ALA A 570 17.38 -18.06 31.23
N MET A 571 17.79 -16.90 31.77
CA MET A 571 16.91 -16.04 32.58
C MET A 571 15.70 -15.54 31.75
N HIS A 572 15.91 -15.16 30.49
CA HIS A 572 14.83 -14.74 29.59
C HIS A 572 13.85 -15.89 29.34
N ALA A 573 14.36 -17.10 29.07
CA ALA A 573 13.53 -18.27 28.80
C ALA A 573 12.66 -18.64 30.03
N VAL A 574 13.25 -18.62 31.24
CA VAL A 574 12.52 -18.91 32.49
C VAL A 574 11.47 -17.84 32.78
N PHE A 575 11.84 -16.57 32.64
CA PHE A 575 10.92 -15.44 32.84
C PHE A 575 9.75 -15.50 31.88
N LEU A 576 10.02 -15.64 30.57
CA LEU A 576 8.99 -15.72 29.54
C LEU A 576 8.04 -16.91 29.77
N TYR A 577 8.58 -18.05 30.17
CA TYR A 577 7.73 -19.23 30.46
C TYR A 577 6.65 -18.89 31.50
N HIS A 578 7.00 -18.24 32.60
CA HIS A 578 6.06 -17.87 33.65
C HIS A 578 5.21 -16.64 33.31
N ALA A 579 5.76 -15.65 32.61
CA ALA A 579 5.04 -14.45 32.23
C ALA A 579 3.96 -14.74 31.16
N ILE A 580 4.28 -15.60 30.17
CA ILE A 580 3.30 -16.05 29.15
C ILE A 580 2.17 -16.83 29.81
N GLN A 581 2.46 -17.72 30.77
CA GLN A 581 1.43 -18.40 31.53
C GLN A 581 0.56 -17.45 32.37
N ALA A 582 1.09 -16.30 32.77
CA ALA A 582 0.33 -15.24 33.43
C ALA A 582 -0.48 -14.38 32.46
N GLY A 583 -0.27 -14.54 31.13
CA GLY A 583 -1.00 -13.85 30.08
C GLY A 583 -0.23 -12.74 29.36
N MET A 584 1.10 -12.70 29.46
CA MET A 584 1.92 -11.79 28.67
C MET A 584 1.80 -12.11 27.17
N ASP A 585 1.42 -11.14 26.37
CA ASP A 585 1.13 -11.31 24.93
C ASP A 585 2.28 -10.86 24.03
N PHE A 586 3.06 -9.86 24.47
CA PHE A 586 4.13 -9.24 23.68
C PHE A 586 5.46 -9.32 24.43
N GLY A 587 6.52 -9.66 23.73
CA GLY A 587 7.86 -9.57 24.26
C GLY A 587 8.81 -8.85 23.32
N ILE A 588 9.40 -7.75 23.78
CA ILE A 588 10.50 -7.09 23.07
C ILE A 588 11.75 -7.90 23.36
N VAL A 589 12.18 -8.68 22.37
CA VAL A 589 13.19 -9.74 22.51
C VAL A 589 14.16 -9.73 21.32
N ASN A 590 15.27 -10.44 21.50
CA ASN A 590 16.09 -10.84 20.37
C ASN A 590 15.51 -12.10 19.72
N PRO A 591 14.93 -12.03 18.50
CA PRO A 591 14.31 -13.19 17.85
C PRO A 591 15.28 -14.33 17.56
N SER A 592 16.57 -14.04 17.46
CA SER A 592 17.62 -15.04 17.20
C SER A 592 17.96 -15.89 18.41
N THR A 593 17.41 -15.60 19.58
CA THR A 593 17.63 -16.40 20.81
C THR A 593 16.97 -17.77 20.66
N ARG A 594 17.72 -18.84 20.93
CA ARG A 594 17.28 -20.22 20.73
C ARG A 594 17.12 -21.03 22.00
N VAL A 595 17.53 -20.48 23.14
CA VAL A 595 17.41 -21.16 24.43
C VAL A 595 15.96 -21.16 24.86
N THR A 596 15.36 -22.35 24.98
CA THR A 596 14.03 -22.54 25.53
C THR A 596 14.10 -23.01 26.97
N TYR A 597 12.99 -22.92 27.73
CA TYR A 597 12.89 -23.37 29.09
C TYR A 597 13.32 -24.84 29.27
N GLN A 598 13.03 -25.71 28.30
CA GLN A 598 13.32 -27.14 28.31
C GLN A 598 14.80 -27.46 28.01
N ASP A 599 15.51 -26.53 27.35
CA ASP A 599 16.93 -26.71 27.01
C ASP A 599 17.88 -26.42 28.19
N ILE A 600 17.36 -25.85 29.30
CA ILE A 600 18.14 -25.46 30.47
C ILE A 600 18.37 -26.69 31.35
N PRO A 601 19.62 -27.06 31.71
CA PRO A 601 19.92 -28.13 32.65
C PRO A 601 19.17 -27.96 33.99
N GLU A 602 18.69 -29.02 34.59
CA GLU A 602 17.78 -29.01 35.75
C GLU A 602 18.37 -28.25 36.95
N ASP A 603 19.67 -28.39 37.20
CA ASP A 603 20.39 -27.72 38.27
C ASP A 603 20.48 -26.17 38.01
N HIS A 604 20.73 -25.77 36.79
CA HIS A 604 20.69 -24.35 36.39
C HIS A 604 19.27 -23.79 36.42
N LEU A 605 18.32 -24.54 35.90
CA LEU A 605 16.90 -24.15 35.85
C LEU A 605 16.38 -23.84 37.27
N ARG A 606 16.66 -24.70 38.23
CA ARG A 606 16.23 -24.51 39.63
C ARG A 606 16.79 -23.22 40.23
N ILE A 607 18.09 -22.92 40.01
CA ILE A 607 18.71 -21.71 40.51
C ILE A 607 18.07 -20.47 39.87
N ILE A 608 17.86 -20.49 38.53
CA ILE A 608 17.30 -19.36 37.80
C ILE A 608 15.83 -19.14 38.19
N GLU A 609 15.03 -20.20 38.34
CA GLU A 609 13.64 -20.09 38.82
C GLU A 609 13.55 -19.52 40.24
N ASP A 610 14.43 -19.94 41.13
CA ASP A 610 14.48 -19.43 42.51
C ASP A 610 14.71 -17.90 42.52
N VAL A 611 15.50 -17.38 41.58
CA VAL A 611 15.73 -15.95 41.41
C VAL A 611 14.55 -15.26 40.77
N VAL A 612 14.06 -15.75 39.62
CA VAL A 612 12.97 -15.13 38.86
C VAL A 612 11.68 -15.08 39.66
N LEU A 613 11.39 -16.13 40.41
CA LEU A 613 10.17 -16.26 41.22
C LEU A 613 10.38 -15.83 42.69
N CYS A 614 11.57 -15.35 43.05
CA CYS A 614 11.91 -14.92 44.41
C CYS A 614 11.54 -15.99 45.46
N ARG A 615 11.88 -17.28 45.20
CA ARG A 615 11.47 -18.40 46.04
C ARG A 615 12.22 -18.51 47.39
N ARG A 616 13.46 -17.99 47.44
CA ARG A 616 14.29 -18.03 48.66
C ARG A 616 15.29 -16.89 48.74
N LYS A 617 15.65 -16.50 49.93
CA LYS A 617 16.75 -15.56 50.13
C LYS A 617 18.08 -16.22 49.73
N GLY A 618 19.00 -15.41 49.16
CA GLY A 618 20.31 -15.89 48.71
C GLY A 618 20.31 -16.56 47.34
N ALA A 619 19.17 -16.60 46.64
CA ALA A 619 19.09 -17.16 45.28
C ALA A 619 19.93 -16.34 44.25
N ALA A 620 19.99 -15.05 44.44
CA ALA A 620 20.78 -14.17 43.58
C ALA A 620 22.28 -14.46 43.68
N GLU A 621 22.78 -14.73 44.88
CA GLU A 621 24.18 -15.08 45.13
C GLU A 621 24.57 -16.40 44.44
N ASP A 622 23.70 -17.43 44.51
CA ASP A 622 23.92 -18.71 43.83
C ASP A 622 23.93 -18.55 42.31
N LEU A 623 23.08 -17.68 41.75
CA LEU A 623 23.10 -17.36 40.32
C LEU A 623 24.39 -16.62 39.90
N ILE A 624 24.87 -15.69 40.73
CA ILE A 624 26.14 -14.99 40.51
C ILE A 624 27.30 -15.98 40.51
N GLU A 625 27.32 -16.94 41.48
CA GLU A 625 28.37 -17.97 41.56
C GLU A 625 28.31 -18.90 40.35
N LEU A 626 27.11 -19.34 39.94
CA LEU A 626 26.91 -20.14 38.73
C LEU A 626 27.41 -19.39 37.48
N ALA A 627 27.09 -18.09 37.34
CA ALA A 627 27.53 -17.26 36.23
C ALA A 627 29.07 -17.12 36.17
N ALA A 628 29.71 -16.97 37.33
CA ALA A 628 31.17 -16.88 37.44
C ALA A 628 31.84 -18.20 37.02
N ARG A 629 31.31 -19.35 37.48
CA ARG A 629 31.81 -20.67 37.11
C ARG A 629 31.70 -20.93 35.61
N LEU A 630 30.53 -20.70 35.01
CA LEU A 630 30.29 -20.92 33.59
C LEU A 630 31.16 -20.00 32.72
N LYS A 631 31.42 -18.78 33.16
CA LYS A 631 32.34 -17.87 32.47
C LYS A 631 33.76 -18.38 32.48
N GLN A 632 34.25 -18.90 33.64
CA GLN A 632 35.61 -19.50 33.75
C GLN A 632 35.73 -20.74 32.83
N GLU A 633 34.71 -21.59 32.78
CA GLU A 633 34.64 -22.74 31.89
C GLU A 633 34.67 -22.34 30.41
N GLN A 634 33.92 -21.30 30.03
CA GLN A 634 33.92 -20.76 28.67
C GLN A 634 35.27 -20.15 28.28
N ASP A 635 35.91 -19.40 29.19
CA ASP A 635 37.18 -18.77 28.91
C ASP A 635 38.31 -19.84 28.82
N ALA A 636 38.23 -20.93 29.62
CA ALA A 636 39.12 -22.08 29.52
C ALA A 636 38.94 -22.85 28.18
N LEU A 637 37.72 -23.00 27.69
CA LEU A 637 37.41 -23.63 26.39
C LEU A 637 37.90 -22.76 25.21
N LYS A 638 37.79 -21.45 25.30
CA LYS A 638 38.30 -20.52 24.27
C LYS A 638 39.84 -20.51 24.23
N ALA A 639 40.51 -20.81 25.34
CA ALA A 639 41.98 -20.89 25.40
C ALA A 639 42.54 -22.22 24.86
N GLY A 640 41.72 -23.26 24.66
CA GLY A 640 42.16 -24.60 24.27
C GLY A 640 41.48 -25.28 23.06
N GLY A 641 40.60 -24.66 22.30
CA GLY A 641 39.99 -25.33 21.15
C GLY A 641 38.86 -24.57 20.50
N ALA A 642 38.89 -24.47 19.20
CA ALA A 642 37.87 -23.87 18.39
C ALA A 642 36.54 -24.65 18.50
N LEU A 643 35.48 -23.99 18.95
CA LEU A 643 34.08 -24.43 18.75
C LEU A 643 33.52 -23.77 17.51
N PRO A 644 32.72 -24.48 16.71
CA PRO A 644 32.16 -23.90 15.51
C PRO A 644 31.14 -22.80 15.85
N SER A 645 31.32 -21.63 15.30
CA SER A 645 30.38 -20.52 15.40
C SER A 645 29.04 -20.92 14.76
N ALA A 646 27.93 -20.57 15.44
CA ALA A 646 26.55 -20.83 15.05
C ALA A 646 26.08 -19.96 13.83
N ASN A 647 26.91 -19.87 12.79
CA ASN A 647 26.62 -19.17 11.54
C ASN A 647 26.49 -20.12 10.33
N VAL A 648 26.01 -21.35 10.51
CA VAL A 648 25.99 -22.39 9.48
C VAL A 648 24.58 -22.72 8.96
N GLN A 649 23.59 -21.91 9.19
CA GLN A 649 22.33 -21.99 8.41
C GLN A 649 22.21 -20.84 7.41
N GLN A 650 23.31 -20.14 7.15
CA GLN A 650 23.36 -19.12 6.11
C GLN A 650 23.31 -19.80 4.73
N GLU A 651 22.16 -19.63 4.07
CA GLU A 651 22.03 -19.45 2.65
C GLU A 651 22.43 -20.66 1.80
N ALA A 652 21.56 -21.67 1.79
CA ALA A 652 21.73 -22.83 0.88
C ALA A 652 21.96 -22.37 -0.58
N TRP A 653 21.36 -21.23 -0.97
CA TRP A 653 21.54 -20.64 -2.30
C TRP A 653 22.97 -20.14 -2.60
N ARG A 654 23.76 -19.78 -1.58
CA ARG A 654 25.18 -19.42 -1.78
C ARG A 654 26.04 -20.58 -2.28
N LYS A 655 25.54 -21.82 -2.20
CA LYS A 655 26.22 -23.03 -2.72
C LYS A 655 25.84 -23.35 -4.16
N GLU A 656 24.88 -22.61 -4.73
CA GLU A 656 24.46 -22.75 -6.11
C GLU A 656 25.54 -22.22 -7.09
N GLN A 657 25.35 -22.50 -8.38
CA GLN A 657 26.21 -21.94 -9.43
C GLN A 657 26.04 -20.42 -9.50
N LEU A 658 27.05 -19.72 -9.97
CA LEU A 658 27.15 -18.27 -10.03
C LEU A 658 25.90 -17.61 -10.64
N GLU A 659 25.44 -18.12 -11.78
CA GLU A 659 24.26 -17.59 -12.47
C GLU A 659 23.00 -17.72 -11.62
N ALA A 660 22.82 -18.88 -10.97
CA ALA A 660 21.69 -19.11 -10.08
C ALA A 660 21.75 -18.20 -8.83
N ARG A 661 22.96 -17.91 -8.33
CA ARG A 661 23.14 -16.96 -7.22
C ARG A 661 22.76 -15.54 -7.63
N LEU A 662 23.20 -15.07 -8.79
CA LEU A 662 22.87 -13.75 -9.32
C LEU A 662 21.36 -13.61 -9.60
N GLN A 663 20.74 -14.61 -10.24
CA GLN A 663 19.29 -14.64 -10.48
C GLN A 663 18.49 -14.65 -9.17
N TYR A 664 18.93 -15.43 -8.17
CA TYR A 664 18.29 -15.49 -6.86
C TYR A 664 18.41 -14.16 -6.12
N ALA A 665 19.61 -13.57 -6.11
CA ALA A 665 19.88 -12.27 -5.50
C ALA A 665 18.97 -11.20 -6.10
N LEU A 666 18.81 -11.13 -7.41
CA LEU A 666 17.88 -10.24 -8.08
C LEU A 666 16.44 -10.53 -7.69
N ARG A 667 15.96 -11.76 -7.85
CA ARG A 667 14.59 -12.13 -7.53
C ARG A 667 14.18 -11.81 -6.10
N LYS A 668 15.10 -11.88 -5.15
CA LYS A 668 14.89 -11.57 -3.73
C LYS A 668 15.28 -10.13 -3.36
N GLY A 669 15.91 -9.40 -4.26
CA GLY A 669 16.39 -8.06 -4.03
C GLY A 669 17.49 -8.03 -2.96
N ILE A 670 18.45 -8.96 -3.00
CA ILE A 670 19.57 -9.08 -2.07
C ILE A 670 20.81 -8.44 -2.70
N GLY A 671 21.30 -7.33 -2.12
CA GLY A 671 22.47 -6.61 -2.59
C GLY A 671 23.78 -7.05 -1.92
N ASP A 672 23.72 -7.71 -0.77
CA ASP A 672 24.86 -7.94 0.15
C ASP A 672 26.04 -8.71 -0.46
N TYR A 673 25.78 -9.62 -1.40
CA TYR A 673 26.81 -10.46 -2.05
C TYR A 673 27.08 -10.08 -3.49
N LEU A 674 26.43 -9.03 -4.00
CA LEU A 674 26.52 -8.65 -5.41
C LEU A 674 27.94 -8.32 -5.84
N ALA A 675 28.71 -7.61 -5.02
CA ALA A 675 30.08 -7.25 -5.35
C ALA A 675 30.99 -8.49 -5.50
N GLU A 676 30.82 -9.49 -4.62
CA GLU A 676 31.59 -10.74 -4.68
C GLU A 676 31.20 -11.58 -5.90
N ASP A 677 29.88 -11.76 -6.09
CA ASP A 677 29.35 -12.59 -7.20
C ASP A 677 29.64 -11.93 -8.56
N LEU A 678 29.58 -10.61 -8.67
CA LEU A 678 29.93 -9.89 -9.88
C LEU A 678 31.44 -9.90 -10.17
N ALA A 679 32.28 -9.86 -9.12
CA ALA A 679 33.71 -10.04 -9.29
C ALA A 679 34.03 -11.44 -9.86
N GLU A 680 33.40 -12.49 -9.34
CA GLU A 680 33.51 -13.86 -9.88
C GLU A 680 32.97 -13.93 -11.32
N ALA A 681 31.89 -13.22 -11.62
CA ALA A 681 31.32 -13.17 -12.96
C ALA A 681 32.26 -12.49 -13.97
N LEU A 682 32.93 -11.41 -13.57
CA LEU A 682 33.92 -10.73 -14.42
C LEU A 682 35.12 -11.62 -14.79
N GLU A 683 35.47 -12.60 -13.96
CA GLU A 683 36.48 -13.61 -14.30
C GLU A 683 35.97 -14.66 -15.29
N LYS A 684 34.64 -14.93 -15.28
CA LYS A 684 34.04 -16.00 -16.09
C LYS A 684 33.55 -15.49 -17.44
N TYR A 685 33.04 -14.28 -17.52
CA TYR A 685 32.48 -13.72 -18.75
C TYR A 685 33.52 -12.84 -19.49
N PRO A 686 33.67 -13.01 -20.79
CA PRO A 686 34.66 -12.23 -21.57
C PRO A 686 34.41 -10.74 -21.60
N ARG A 687 33.15 -10.30 -21.40
CA ARG A 687 32.72 -8.90 -21.40
C ARG A 687 31.74 -8.66 -20.30
N ALA A 688 31.87 -7.52 -19.59
CA ALA A 688 30.98 -7.12 -18.49
C ALA A 688 29.51 -6.97 -18.94
N VAL A 689 29.27 -6.53 -20.17
CA VAL A 689 27.92 -6.42 -20.76
C VAL A 689 27.21 -7.78 -20.82
N GLN A 690 27.91 -8.89 -21.04
CA GLN A 690 27.31 -10.23 -21.11
C GLN A 690 26.79 -10.73 -19.75
N ILE A 691 27.29 -10.18 -18.65
CA ILE A 691 26.76 -10.46 -17.31
C ILE A 691 25.39 -9.81 -17.16
N ILE A 692 25.23 -8.61 -17.71
CA ILE A 692 23.95 -7.89 -17.72
C ILE A 692 22.95 -8.61 -18.64
N GLU A 693 23.32 -8.86 -19.90
CA GLU A 693 22.45 -9.45 -20.92
C GLU A 693 22.10 -10.93 -20.64
N GLY A 694 22.90 -11.64 -19.86
CA GLY A 694 22.67 -13.01 -19.43
C GLY A 694 22.03 -13.11 -18.05
N PRO A 695 22.78 -13.52 -17.01
CA PRO A 695 22.23 -13.92 -15.71
C PRO A 695 21.41 -12.82 -15.01
N LEU A 696 21.76 -11.54 -15.19
CA LEU A 696 21.01 -10.46 -14.58
C LEU A 696 19.66 -10.20 -15.28
N MET A 697 19.64 -10.20 -16.61
CA MET A 697 18.39 -10.04 -17.38
C MET A 697 17.49 -11.27 -17.26
N ASP A 698 18.05 -12.48 -17.15
CA ASP A 698 17.26 -13.69 -16.87
C ASP A 698 16.55 -13.56 -15.52
N GLY A 699 17.24 -13.06 -14.50
CA GLY A 699 16.64 -12.76 -13.19
C GLY A 699 15.50 -11.74 -13.27
N MET A 700 15.67 -10.66 -14.03
CA MET A 700 14.64 -9.65 -14.26
C MET A 700 13.45 -10.19 -15.05
N SER A 701 13.69 -11.04 -16.05
CA SER A 701 12.62 -11.68 -16.83
C SER A 701 11.76 -12.59 -15.95
N GLU A 702 12.37 -13.32 -15.03
CA GLU A 702 11.65 -14.15 -14.06
C GLU A 702 10.82 -13.28 -13.08
N VAL A 703 11.36 -12.15 -12.65
CA VAL A 703 10.62 -11.18 -11.81
C VAL A 703 9.39 -10.65 -12.56
N GLY A 704 9.55 -10.29 -13.85
CA GLY A 704 8.44 -9.84 -14.69
C GLY A 704 7.37 -10.92 -14.86
N ARG A 705 7.78 -12.16 -15.08
CA ARG A 705 6.85 -13.30 -15.16
C ARG A 705 6.09 -13.50 -13.84
N LEU A 706 6.79 -13.49 -12.70
CA LEU A 706 6.18 -13.65 -11.38
C LEU A 706 5.21 -12.50 -11.04
N PHE A 707 5.55 -11.29 -11.45
CA PHE A 707 4.67 -10.13 -11.30
C PHE A 707 3.40 -10.27 -12.16
N GLY A 708 3.55 -10.64 -13.44
CA GLY A 708 2.41 -10.87 -14.35
C GLY A 708 1.50 -12.03 -13.93
N GLU A 709 2.03 -13.03 -13.19
CA GLU A 709 1.27 -14.12 -12.59
C GLU A 709 0.63 -13.79 -11.22
N GLY A 710 0.79 -12.55 -10.72
CA GLY A 710 0.30 -12.15 -9.39
C GLY A 710 1.04 -12.81 -8.21
N LYS A 711 2.19 -13.44 -8.46
CA LYS A 711 3.02 -14.08 -7.43
C LYS A 711 4.05 -13.13 -6.81
N MET A 712 4.18 -11.95 -7.37
CA MET A 712 5.05 -10.87 -6.92
C MET A 712 4.28 -9.56 -7.01
N PHE A 713 4.47 -8.64 -6.08
CA PHE A 713 3.76 -7.35 -6.07
C PHE A 713 4.73 -6.18 -6.26
N LEU A 714 4.19 -4.99 -6.55
CA LEU A 714 4.97 -3.85 -7.00
C LEU A 714 6.17 -3.48 -6.11
N PRO A 715 6.09 -3.39 -4.78
CA PRO A 715 7.26 -3.12 -3.93
C PRO A 715 8.39 -4.14 -4.10
N GLN A 716 8.07 -5.40 -4.38
CA GLN A 716 9.11 -6.42 -4.66
C GLN A 716 9.80 -6.17 -5.99
N VAL A 717 9.06 -5.75 -7.02
CA VAL A 717 9.62 -5.40 -8.33
C VAL A 717 10.54 -4.18 -8.21
N VAL A 718 10.14 -3.16 -7.47
CA VAL A 718 10.94 -1.96 -7.21
C VAL A 718 12.24 -2.32 -6.48
N LYS A 719 12.18 -3.20 -5.48
CA LYS A 719 13.37 -3.70 -4.78
C LYS A 719 14.33 -4.43 -5.72
N THR A 720 13.81 -5.31 -6.58
CA THR A 720 14.60 -6.02 -7.61
C THR A 720 15.25 -5.04 -8.58
N ALA A 721 14.51 -4.03 -9.05
CA ALA A 721 15.03 -3.01 -9.94
C ALA A 721 16.19 -2.22 -9.31
N ARG A 722 16.11 -1.92 -8.00
CA ARG A 722 17.21 -1.31 -7.24
C ARG A 722 18.46 -2.21 -7.20
N THR A 723 18.26 -3.50 -6.92
CA THR A 723 19.37 -4.49 -6.91
C THR A 723 20.01 -4.59 -8.28
N MET A 724 19.23 -4.55 -9.36
CA MET A 724 19.74 -4.50 -10.74
C MET A 724 20.56 -3.24 -11.00
N LYS A 725 20.06 -2.06 -10.57
CA LYS A 725 20.80 -0.80 -10.69
C LYS A 725 22.12 -0.83 -9.95
N GLN A 726 22.14 -1.41 -8.74
CA GLN A 726 23.36 -1.60 -7.96
C GLN A 726 24.37 -2.53 -8.70
N ALA A 727 23.89 -3.64 -9.27
CA ALA A 727 24.71 -4.54 -10.06
C ALA A 727 25.30 -3.84 -11.28
N VAL A 728 24.50 -3.06 -12.01
CA VAL A 728 24.96 -2.26 -13.15
C VAL A 728 25.99 -1.23 -12.72
N SER A 729 25.79 -0.55 -11.58
CA SER A 729 26.74 0.43 -11.05
C SER A 729 28.11 -0.19 -10.71
N ILE A 730 28.13 -1.43 -10.20
CA ILE A 730 29.38 -2.18 -9.93
C ILE A 730 30.08 -2.55 -11.25
N LEU A 731 29.33 -2.94 -12.27
CA LEU A 731 29.86 -3.32 -13.59
C LEU A 731 30.25 -2.11 -14.46
N GLN A 732 29.70 -0.93 -14.18
CA GLN A 732 29.90 0.29 -14.98
C GLN A 732 31.37 0.62 -15.27
N PRO A 733 32.29 0.63 -14.30
CA PRO A 733 33.71 0.92 -14.56
C PRO A 733 34.36 -0.08 -15.52
N HIS A 734 33.92 -1.36 -15.48
CA HIS A 734 34.42 -2.40 -16.35
C HIS A 734 33.86 -2.27 -17.76
N ILE A 735 32.59 -1.92 -17.89
CA ILE A 735 31.94 -1.62 -19.15
C ILE A 735 32.61 -0.41 -19.82
N GLU A 736 32.89 0.62 -19.03
CA GLU A 736 33.59 1.83 -19.52
C GLU A 736 35.03 1.53 -19.96
N ALA A 737 35.72 0.64 -19.28
CA ALA A 737 37.07 0.20 -19.66
C ALA A 737 37.09 -0.66 -20.93
N GLU A 738 36.00 -1.33 -21.25
CA GLU A 738 35.82 -2.19 -22.46
C GLU A 738 35.30 -1.42 -23.67
N ARG A 739 34.94 -0.09 -23.49
CA ARG A 739 34.32 0.74 -24.56
C ARG A 739 35.31 1.37 -25.51
N ASP A 740 34.92 1.45 -26.78
CA ASP A 740 35.37 2.47 -27.73
C ASP A 740 34.73 3.82 -27.36
N GLU A 741 35.45 4.91 -27.48
CA GLU A 741 35.22 6.26 -26.86
C GLU A 741 33.88 6.97 -27.15
N ASN A 742 32.82 6.32 -27.69
CA ASN A 742 31.62 6.99 -28.23
C ASN A 742 30.23 6.57 -27.72
N GLN A 743 30.09 5.70 -26.73
CA GLN A 743 28.75 5.36 -26.23
C GLN A 743 28.62 5.41 -24.69
N THR A 744 27.85 6.36 -24.20
CA THR A 744 27.66 6.61 -22.75
C THR A 744 26.40 6.05 -22.13
N SER A 745 25.36 5.70 -22.88
CA SER A 745 24.11 5.06 -22.42
C SER A 745 23.61 4.03 -23.41
N ALA A 746 22.71 3.11 -22.99
CA ALA A 746 22.10 2.12 -23.88
C ALA A 746 21.17 2.79 -24.91
N GLY A 747 20.73 4.01 -24.64
CA GLY A 747 19.88 4.84 -25.47
C GLY A 747 19.12 5.85 -24.63
N ARG A 748 18.55 6.87 -25.27
CA ARG A 748 17.77 7.91 -24.63
C ARG A 748 16.28 7.65 -24.86
N VAL A 749 15.53 7.52 -23.79
CA VAL A 749 14.09 7.23 -23.79
C VAL A 749 13.32 8.41 -23.24
N ILE A 750 12.40 8.94 -24.02
CA ILE A 750 11.42 9.91 -23.54
C ILE A 750 10.17 9.18 -23.11
N LEU A 751 9.64 9.50 -21.93
CA LEU A 751 8.37 9.00 -21.42
C LEU A 751 7.38 10.15 -21.28
N ALA A 752 6.15 9.92 -21.68
CA ALA A 752 5.07 10.87 -21.53
C ALA A 752 3.74 10.17 -21.27
N THR A 753 2.95 10.71 -20.36
CA THR A 753 1.51 10.44 -20.34
C THR A 753 0.85 11.42 -21.31
N VAL A 754 0.10 10.87 -22.26
CA VAL A 754 -0.47 11.65 -23.36
C VAL A 754 -1.50 12.67 -22.88
N LYS A 755 -1.78 13.66 -23.72
CA LYS A 755 -2.75 14.73 -23.47
C LYS A 755 -4.08 14.20 -22.96
N GLY A 756 -4.65 14.91 -21.98
CA GLY A 756 -5.93 14.55 -21.36
C GLY A 756 -5.87 13.43 -20.32
N ASP A 757 -4.68 12.89 -20.04
CA ASP A 757 -4.47 11.85 -19.05
C ASP A 757 -3.45 12.28 -17.99
N VAL A 758 -3.83 12.13 -16.72
CA VAL A 758 -3.01 12.51 -15.55
C VAL A 758 -2.40 11.31 -14.82
N HIS A 759 -2.69 10.09 -15.28
CA HIS A 759 -2.23 8.88 -14.62
C HIS A 759 -0.79 8.56 -15.01
N ASP A 760 0.15 8.76 -14.08
CA ASP A 760 1.58 8.64 -14.34
C ASP A 760 2.24 7.43 -13.67
N ILE A 761 1.55 6.73 -12.76
CA ILE A 761 2.13 5.61 -11.98
C ILE A 761 2.73 4.54 -12.90
N GLY A 762 2.00 4.11 -13.93
CA GLY A 762 2.49 3.14 -14.90
C GLY A 762 3.72 3.63 -15.67
N LYS A 763 3.71 4.89 -16.09
CA LYS A 763 4.82 5.56 -16.77
C LYS A 763 6.06 5.62 -15.87
N ASN A 764 5.88 6.01 -14.60
CA ASN A 764 6.98 6.11 -13.64
C ASN A 764 7.64 4.75 -13.39
N ILE A 765 6.84 3.68 -13.30
CA ILE A 765 7.35 2.31 -13.19
C ILE A 765 8.22 1.94 -14.41
N VAL A 766 7.75 2.25 -15.61
CA VAL A 766 8.51 2.02 -16.84
C VAL A 766 9.81 2.82 -16.83
N GLY A 767 9.75 4.09 -16.44
CA GLY A 767 10.94 4.96 -16.32
C GLY A 767 12.00 4.36 -15.42
N VAL A 768 11.57 3.84 -14.30
CA VAL A 768 12.38 3.12 -13.34
C VAL A 768 13.05 1.89 -13.96
N VAL A 769 12.26 1.01 -14.57
CA VAL A 769 12.78 -0.21 -15.20
C VAL A 769 13.78 0.12 -16.30
N MET A 770 13.51 1.15 -17.11
CA MET A 770 14.41 1.59 -18.18
C MET A 770 15.71 2.19 -17.64
N ALA A 771 15.62 3.04 -16.61
CA ALA A 771 16.81 3.62 -15.96
C ALA A 771 17.70 2.53 -15.33
N CYS A 772 17.10 1.51 -14.72
CA CYS A 772 17.84 0.35 -14.18
C CYS A 772 18.55 -0.48 -15.27
N ASN A 773 18.08 -0.41 -16.50
CA ASN A 773 18.70 -1.08 -17.66
C ASN A 773 19.62 -0.14 -18.47
N ASN A 774 20.18 0.89 -17.83
CA ASN A 774 21.18 1.82 -18.37
C ASN A 774 20.66 2.72 -19.53
N TYR A 775 19.34 2.97 -19.62
CA TYR A 775 18.79 3.98 -20.50
C TYR A 775 18.80 5.36 -19.82
N GLU A 776 19.07 6.40 -20.57
CA GLU A 776 18.84 7.76 -20.12
C GLU A 776 17.36 8.06 -20.28
N VAL A 777 16.62 8.13 -19.17
CA VAL A 777 15.17 8.34 -19.16
C VAL A 777 14.88 9.82 -18.94
N ILE A 778 14.09 10.41 -19.83
CA ILE A 778 13.61 11.79 -19.73
C ILE A 778 12.09 11.72 -19.62
N ASP A 779 11.57 12.06 -18.47
CA ASP A 779 10.13 12.12 -18.22
C ASP A 779 9.59 13.52 -18.58
N LEU A 780 8.66 13.59 -19.51
CA LEU A 780 7.99 14.83 -19.90
C LEU A 780 6.77 15.15 -19.01
N GLY A 781 6.41 14.26 -18.08
CA GLY A 781 5.28 14.44 -17.20
C GLY A 781 3.97 13.88 -17.76
N VAL A 782 2.87 14.49 -17.33
CA VAL A 782 1.50 14.09 -17.68
C VAL A 782 0.87 15.12 -18.64
N MET A 783 -0.24 14.73 -19.29
CA MET A 783 -1.01 15.60 -20.19
C MET A 783 -0.19 16.24 -21.31
N VAL A 784 0.83 15.55 -21.79
CA VAL A 784 1.77 16.10 -22.76
C VAL A 784 1.17 16.09 -24.17
N PRO A 785 1.00 17.25 -24.82
CA PRO A 785 0.50 17.32 -26.18
C PRO A 785 1.41 16.64 -27.20
N ALA A 786 0.82 16.09 -28.28
CA ALA A 786 1.54 15.36 -29.31
C ALA A 786 2.68 16.17 -29.96
N ASP A 787 2.45 17.44 -30.27
CA ASP A 787 3.44 18.35 -30.84
C ASP A 787 4.61 18.62 -29.88
N GLN A 788 4.35 18.68 -28.58
CA GLN A 788 5.37 18.83 -27.55
C GLN A 788 6.22 17.56 -27.39
N ILE A 789 5.60 16.38 -27.40
CA ILE A 789 6.31 15.09 -27.35
C ILE A 789 7.28 15.01 -28.54
N VAL A 790 6.79 15.29 -29.74
CA VAL A 790 7.59 15.22 -30.98
C VAL A 790 8.70 16.26 -30.98
N SER A 791 8.40 17.52 -30.61
CA SER A 791 9.40 18.58 -30.53
C SER A 791 10.51 18.25 -29.54
N LYS A 792 10.16 17.70 -28.35
CA LYS A 792 11.13 17.28 -27.34
C LYS A 792 11.93 16.05 -27.78
N ALA A 793 11.33 15.14 -28.52
CA ALA A 793 12.05 13.99 -29.07
C ALA A 793 13.14 14.42 -30.07
N ILE A 794 12.86 15.44 -30.87
CA ILE A 794 13.85 16.02 -31.80
C ILE A 794 14.93 16.80 -31.04
N GLU A 795 14.52 17.70 -30.12
CA GLU A 795 15.42 18.55 -29.34
C GLU A 795 16.42 17.73 -28.55
N LEU A 796 15.93 16.69 -27.88
CA LEU A 796 16.71 15.85 -26.97
C LEU A 796 17.34 14.66 -27.69
N LYS A 797 17.11 14.50 -29.00
CA LYS A 797 17.59 13.38 -29.80
C LYS A 797 17.25 12.03 -29.18
N ALA A 798 15.97 11.82 -28.90
CA ALA A 798 15.47 10.59 -28.34
C ALA A 798 15.68 9.41 -29.28
N ASP A 799 16.03 8.28 -28.73
CA ASP A 799 16.15 7.00 -29.45
C ASP A 799 14.84 6.20 -29.39
N ILE A 800 14.02 6.42 -28.37
CA ILE A 800 12.71 5.79 -28.17
C ILE A 800 11.76 6.79 -27.51
N ILE A 801 10.47 6.71 -27.87
CA ILE A 801 9.36 7.40 -27.21
C ILE A 801 8.46 6.38 -26.56
N GLY A 802 8.25 6.50 -25.23
CA GLY A 802 7.28 5.71 -24.48
C GLY A 802 6.05 6.55 -24.16
N LEU A 803 4.89 6.05 -24.57
CA LEU A 803 3.60 6.67 -24.33
C LEU A 803 2.81 5.87 -23.30
N SER A 804 2.23 6.57 -22.33
CA SER A 804 1.37 5.97 -21.30
C SER A 804 -0.02 6.58 -21.34
N GLY A 805 -1.04 5.76 -21.05
CA GLY A 805 -2.43 6.21 -20.92
C GLY A 805 -3.24 5.20 -20.13
N LEU A 806 -4.14 5.69 -19.28
CA LEU A 806 -5.01 4.88 -18.43
C LEU A 806 -6.49 5.01 -18.81
N ILE A 807 -6.87 6.09 -19.45
CA ILE A 807 -8.27 6.37 -19.81
C ILE A 807 -8.51 6.22 -21.31
N THR A 808 -9.73 5.93 -21.71
CA THR A 808 -10.07 5.70 -23.13
C THR A 808 -9.68 6.84 -24.07
N PRO A 809 -9.85 8.13 -23.73
CA PRO A 809 -9.42 9.23 -24.59
C PRO A 809 -7.91 9.24 -24.90
N SER A 810 -7.08 8.68 -24.03
CA SER A 810 -5.64 8.58 -24.25
C SER A 810 -5.28 7.77 -25.49
N LEU A 811 -6.13 6.82 -25.89
CA LEU A 811 -5.92 5.98 -27.07
C LEU A 811 -5.90 6.78 -28.36
N GLU A 812 -6.77 7.80 -28.47
CA GLU A 812 -6.82 8.69 -29.63
C GLU A 812 -5.63 9.67 -29.65
N GLU A 813 -5.23 10.14 -28.49
CA GLU A 813 -4.05 11.00 -28.37
C GLU A 813 -2.76 10.26 -28.74
N MET A 814 -2.64 8.96 -28.47
CA MET A 814 -1.52 8.14 -28.96
C MET A 814 -1.49 8.03 -30.48
N VAL A 815 -2.64 7.98 -31.13
CA VAL A 815 -2.75 8.04 -32.59
C VAL A 815 -2.33 9.41 -33.09
N CYS A 816 -2.70 10.51 -32.41
CA CYS A 816 -2.25 11.85 -32.75
C CYS A 816 -0.71 11.99 -32.67
N VAL A 817 -0.08 11.40 -31.65
CA VAL A 817 1.39 11.40 -31.55
C VAL A 817 2.02 10.67 -32.74
N ALA A 818 1.49 9.51 -33.11
CA ALA A 818 1.97 8.75 -34.28
C ALA A 818 1.83 9.55 -35.59
N HIS A 819 0.70 10.25 -35.79
CA HIS A 819 0.52 11.16 -36.94
C HIS A 819 1.52 12.32 -36.96
N GLU A 820 1.79 12.94 -35.80
CA GLU A 820 2.77 14.03 -35.73
C GLU A 820 4.20 13.50 -35.97
N MET A 821 4.52 12.30 -35.53
CA MET A 821 5.79 11.63 -35.82
C MET A 821 5.97 11.40 -37.32
N GLU A 822 4.92 10.90 -37.98
CA GLU A 822 4.92 10.68 -39.45
C GLU A 822 5.07 11.99 -40.20
N ARG A 823 4.33 13.04 -39.78
CA ARG A 823 4.39 14.36 -40.37
C ARG A 823 5.78 14.98 -40.26
N ALA A 824 6.47 14.69 -39.14
CA ALA A 824 7.85 15.14 -38.89
C ALA A 824 8.91 14.29 -39.60
N HIS A 825 8.52 13.24 -40.33
CA HIS A 825 9.40 12.29 -41.00
C HIS A 825 10.43 11.66 -40.05
N LEU A 826 10.02 11.32 -38.83
CA LEU A 826 10.86 10.68 -37.83
C LEU A 826 10.76 9.15 -37.97
N ASP A 827 11.83 8.46 -37.58
CA ASP A 827 11.89 7.01 -37.52
C ASP A 827 12.29 6.54 -36.11
N ILE A 828 11.73 7.22 -35.08
CA ILE A 828 11.99 6.88 -33.68
C ILE A 828 10.93 5.86 -33.22
N PRO A 829 11.31 4.69 -32.68
CA PRO A 829 10.35 3.73 -32.17
C PRO A 829 9.43 4.28 -31.12
N ILE A 830 8.14 3.92 -31.19
CA ILE A 830 7.13 4.24 -30.20
C ILE A 830 6.79 2.98 -29.39
N MET A 831 6.90 3.07 -28.07
CA MET A 831 6.47 2.04 -27.12
C MET A 831 5.21 2.53 -26.45
N ILE A 832 4.12 1.75 -26.50
CA ILE A 832 2.81 2.11 -25.97
C ILE A 832 2.46 1.20 -24.82
N GLY A 833 2.18 1.79 -23.65
CA GLY A 833 1.77 1.08 -22.46
C GLY A 833 0.63 1.79 -21.73
N GLY A 834 0.05 1.07 -20.77
CA GLY A 834 -1.06 1.56 -19.95
C GLY A 834 -2.24 0.59 -19.92
N ALA A 835 -3.07 0.68 -18.88
CA ALA A 835 -4.10 -0.31 -18.62
C ALA A 835 -5.21 -0.39 -19.71
N THR A 836 -5.46 0.71 -20.42
CA THR A 836 -6.45 0.74 -21.53
C THR A 836 -5.85 0.41 -22.87
N THR A 837 -4.52 0.36 -22.98
CA THR A 837 -3.85 0.06 -24.25
C THR A 837 -3.88 -1.43 -24.57
N SER A 838 -3.91 -1.76 -25.84
CA SER A 838 -3.87 -3.15 -26.29
C SER A 838 -3.13 -3.29 -27.60
N GLU A 839 -2.64 -4.47 -27.86
CA GLU A 839 -1.99 -4.82 -29.10
C GLU A 839 -2.93 -4.63 -30.31
N MET A 840 -4.22 -4.93 -30.14
CA MET A 840 -5.25 -4.73 -31.16
C MET A 840 -5.42 -3.25 -31.50
N HIS A 841 -5.46 -2.35 -30.48
CA HIS A 841 -5.50 -0.90 -30.71
C HIS A 841 -4.27 -0.43 -31.49
N VAL A 842 -3.09 -0.85 -31.09
CA VAL A 842 -1.84 -0.51 -31.80
C VAL A 842 -1.90 -1.02 -33.23
N ALA A 843 -2.31 -2.27 -33.46
CA ALA A 843 -2.41 -2.84 -34.80
C ALA A 843 -3.42 -2.13 -35.71
N LEU A 844 -4.58 -1.73 -35.19
CA LEU A 844 -5.67 -1.16 -35.98
C LEU A 844 -5.58 0.35 -36.17
N LYS A 845 -5.05 1.09 -35.19
CA LYS A 845 -5.13 2.54 -35.13
C LYS A 845 -3.79 3.27 -35.17
N VAL A 846 -2.76 2.77 -34.50
CA VAL A 846 -1.49 3.47 -34.35
C VAL A 846 -0.51 3.07 -35.43
N ALA A 847 -0.23 1.77 -35.59
CA ALA A 847 0.73 1.29 -36.58
C ALA A 847 0.39 1.62 -38.06
N PRO A 848 -0.91 1.73 -38.48
CA PRO A 848 -1.22 2.13 -39.85
C PRO A 848 -0.90 3.58 -40.21
N VAL A 849 -0.66 4.45 -39.21
CA VAL A 849 -0.47 5.89 -39.42
C VAL A 849 0.97 6.34 -39.18
N TYR A 850 1.87 5.41 -38.89
CA TYR A 850 3.28 5.69 -38.66
C TYR A 850 4.16 4.61 -39.23
N ASP A 851 5.09 4.98 -40.10
CA ASP A 851 6.00 4.04 -40.77
C ASP A 851 7.12 3.50 -39.86
N GLY A 852 7.40 4.17 -38.73
CA GLY A 852 8.36 3.71 -37.73
C GLY A 852 7.86 2.52 -36.90
N PRO A 853 8.74 1.83 -36.13
CA PRO A 853 8.30 0.73 -35.27
C PRO A 853 7.39 1.22 -34.14
N VAL A 854 6.23 0.56 -33.99
CA VAL A 854 5.30 0.78 -32.85
C VAL A 854 5.15 -0.53 -32.11
N VAL A 855 5.39 -0.54 -30.80
CA VAL A 855 5.33 -1.74 -29.97
C VAL A 855 4.37 -1.54 -28.82
N TRP A 856 3.41 -2.46 -28.66
CA TRP A 856 2.60 -2.52 -27.47
C TRP A 856 3.31 -3.26 -26.34
N MET A 857 3.30 -2.63 -25.17
CA MET A 857 3.94 -3.13 -23.97
C MET A 857 2.89 -3.61 -22.98
N LYS A 858 2.80 -4.92 -22.78
CA LYS A 858 1.82 -5.54 -21.89
C LYS A 858 2.08 -5.21 -20.42
N ASP A 859 3.36 -5.15 -20.06
CA ASP A 859 3.80 -4.84 -18.69
C ASP A 859 5.16 -4.11 -18.71
N ALA A 860 5.48 -3.48 -17.58
CA ALA A 860 6.67 -2.66 -17.45
C ALA A 860 7.99 -3.43 -17.63
N SER A 861 8.03 -4.73 -17.28
CA SER A 861 9.26 -5.54 -17.34
C SER A 861 9.73 -5.83 -18.76
N GLN A 862 8.82 -5.81 -19.73
CA GLN A 862 9.13 -6.11 -21.14
C GLN A 862 9.76 -4.92 -21.88
N ASN A 863 9.69 -3.71 -21.32
CA ASN A 863 10.14 -2.49 -21.99
C ASN A 863 11.64 -2.51 -22.32
N SER A 864 12.47 -2.97 -21.39
CA SER A 864 13.93 -3.02 -21.61
C SER A 864 14.33 -4.01 -22.70
N LEU A 865 13.66 -5.17 -22.77
CA LEU A 865 13.91 -6.17 -23.80
C LEU A 865 13.49 -5.67 -25.18
N ALA A 866 12.31 -5.06 -25.29
CA ALA A 866 11.83 -4.49 -26.53
C ALA A 866 12.73 -3.33 -27.00
N ALA A 867 13.12 -2.45 -26.07
CA ALA A 867 14.04 -1.34 -26.35
C ALA A 867 15.40 -1.82 -26.85
N ALA A 868 15.96 -2.87 -26.27
CA ALA A 868 17.23 -3.45 -26.72
C ALA A 868 17.14 -3.94 -28.18
N ARG A 869 16.05 -4.64 -28.55
CA ARG A 869 15.81 -5.09 -29.94
C ARG A 869 15.59 -3.93 -30.91
N LEU A 870 14.89 -2.87 -30.47
CA LEU A 870 14.61 -1.68 -31.28
C LEU A 870 15.84 -0.83 -31.54
N LEU A 871 16.80 -0.80 -30.64
CA LEU A 871 18.04 0.00 -30.77
C LEU A 871 19.20 -0.80 -31.37
N ASN A 872 19.10 -2.13 -31.43
CA ASN A 872 20.07 -2.96 -32.12
C ASN A 872 19.86 -2.85 -33.64
N ARG A 873 20.85 -2.28 -34.35
CA ARG A 873 20.77 -2.06 -35.80
C ARG A 873 20.58 -3.33 -36.63
N GLU A 874 21.06 -4.46 -36.13
CA GLU A 874 20.96 -5.75 -36.84
C GLU A 874 19.59 -6.41 -36.61
N GLU A 875 18.97 -6.19 -35.49
CA GLU A 875 17.69 -6.80 -35.09
C GLU A 875 16.46 -5.95 -35.39
N ARG A 876 16.62 -4.63 -35.46
CA ARG A 876 15.52 -3.68 -35.60
C ARG A 876 14.60 -3.96 -36.78
N GLU A 877 15.18 -4.16 -37.96
CA GLU A 877 14.41 -4.43 -39.19
C GLU A 877 13.68 -5.76 -39.11
N ALA A 878 14.36 -6.80 -38.56
CA ALA A 878 13.73 -8.08 -38.35
C ALA A 878 12.59 -8.02 -37.32
N TYR A 879 12.79 -7.26 -36.27
CA TYR A 879 11.77 -7.06 -35.22
C TYR A 879 10.57 -6.26 -35.75
N LYS A 880 10.81 -5.20 -36.53
CA LYS A 880 9.74 -4.45 -37.20
C LYS A 880 8.92 -5.38 -38.12
N ALA A 881 9.58 -6.19 -38.95
CA ALA A 881 8.89 -7.13 -39.85
C ALA A 881 8.07 -8.18 -39.07
N GLU A 882 8.56 -8.64 -37.91
CA GLU A 882 7.83 -9.53 -37.01
C GLU A 882 6.54 -8.85 -36.47
N LEU A 883 6.65 -7.59 -36.02
CA LEU A 883 5.52 -6.77 -35.56
C LEU A 883 4.51 -6.53 -36.68
N ASP A 884 4.96 -6.13 -37.86
CA ASP A 884 4.10 -5.84 -39.00
C ASP A 884 3.31 -7.10 -39.42
N HIS A 885 3.96 -8.26 -39.47
CA HIS A 885 3.29 -9.53 -39.76
C HIS A 885 2.22 -9.84 -38.70
N ARG A 886 2.56 -9.68 -37.43
CA ARG A 886 1.64 -9.94 -36.32
C ARG A 886 0.44 -8.98 -36.33
N TYR A 887 0.68 -7.72 -36.63
CA TYR A 887 -0.41 -6.72 -36.75
C TYR A 887 -1.29 -6.99 -37.96
N ASP A 888 -0.76 -7.47 -39.06
CA ASP A 888 -1.54 -7.91 -40.21
C ASP A 888 -2.43 -9.12 -39.91
N GLU A 889 -1.95 -10.07 -39.13
CA GLU A 889 -2.75 -11.20 -38.66
C GLU A 889 -3.90 -10.72 -37.74
N LEU A 890 -3.62 -9.80 -36.81
CA LEU A 890 -4.62 -9.21 -35.92
C LEU A 890 -5.68 -8.43 -36.71
N ARG A 891 -5.28 -7.62 -37.71
CA ARG A 891 -6.19 -6.91 -38.60
C ARG A 891 -7.10 -7.86 -39.39
N LYS A 892 -6.55 -8.95 -39.91
CA LYS A 892 -7.32 -9.99 -40.62
C LYS A 892 -8.30 -10.67 -39.69
N SER A 893 -7.84 -11.10 -38.50
CA SER A 893 -8.74 -11.72 -37.50
C SER A 893 -9.89 -10.80 -37.11
N TYR A 894 -9.63 -9.53 -36.89
CA TYR A 894 -10.65 -8.53 -36.55
C TYR A 894 -11.65 -8.31 -37.70
N HIS A 895 -11.17 -8.24 -38.95
CA HIS A 895 -12.03 -8.12 -40.14
C HIS A 895 -12.90 -9.39 -40.35
N ASP A 896 -12.32 -10.56 -40.15
CA ASP A 896 -13.04 -11.83 -40.29
C ASP A 896 -14.12 -12.00 -39.20
N GLU A 897 -13.88 -11.50 -37.98
CA GLU A 897 -14.92 -11.46 -36.94
C GLU A 897 -16.07 -10.51 -37.28
N GLN A 898 -15.79 -9.33 -37.83
CA GLN A 898 -16.79 -8.39 -38.27
C GLN A 898 -17.61 -8.92 -39.45
N GLN A 899 -16.99 -9.67 -40.35
CA GLN A 899 -17.70 -10.30 -41.47
C GLN A 899 -18.57 -11.49 -41.07
N ARG A 900 -18.32 -12.08 -39.90
CA ARG A 900 -19.17 -13.14 -39.32
C ARG A 900 -20.45 -12.64 -38.67
N LEU A 901 -20.60 -11.34 -38.51
CA LEU A 901 -21.86 -10.77 -38.00
C LEU A 901 -22.95 -10.95 -39.05
N LEU A 902 -23.97 -11.76 -38.70
CA LEU A 902 -25.16 -11.92 -39.51
C LEU A 902 -25.96 -10.62 -39.53
N SER A 903 -26.67 -10.38 -40.66
CA SER A 903 -27.68 -9.32 -40.65
C SER A 903 -28.70 -9.61 -39.53
N ILE A 904 -29.30 -8.58 -38.97
CA ILE A 904 -30.31 -8.74 -37.91
C ILE A 904 -31.43 -9.67 -38.33
N ASP A 905 -31.79 -9.68 -39.60
CA ASP A 905 -32.82 -10.54 -40.16
C ASP A 905 -32.36 -11.99 -40.32
N ASP A 906 -31.09 -12.22 -40.63
CA ASP A 906 -30.51 -13.56 -40.68
C ASP A 906 -30.30 -14.12 -39.27
N ALA A 907 -29.84 -13.30 -38.32
CA ALA A 907 -29.73 -13.68 -36.91
C ALA A 907 -31.10 -14.06 -36.32
N ARG A 908 -32.15 -13.32 -36.66
CA ARG A 908 -33.54 -13.65 -36.26
C ARG A 908 -34.05 -14.93 -36.88
N ARG A 909 -33.67 -15.25 -38.12
CA ARG A 909 -34.02 -16.51 -38.79
C ARG A 909 -33.26 -17.71 -38.24
N GLN A 910 -32.02 -17.53 -37.83
CA GLN A 910 -31.17 -18.58 -37.28
C GLN A 910 -31.20 -18.65 -35.75
N LYS A 911 -32.09 -17.94 -35.10
CA LYS A 911 -32.24 -17.95 -33.67
C LYS A 911 -32.48 -19.40 -33.18
N LEU A 912 -31.66 -19.85 -32.20
CA LEU A 912 -31.81 -21.14 -31.55
C LEU A 912 -33.16 -21.21 -30.83
N SER A 913 -34.08 -22.07 -31.32
CA SER A 913 -35.34 -22.36 -30.66
C SER A 913 -35.17 -23.63 -29.83
N LEU A 914 -34.94 -23.49 -28.53
CA LEU A 914 -34.76 -24.60 -27.60
C LEU A 914 -36.08 -25.29 -27.22
N PHE A 915 -37.23 -24.68 -27.56
CA PHE A 915 -38.57 -25.20 -27.30
C PHE A 915 -39.43 -25.02 -28.54
N ASP A 916 -39.48 -26.04 -29.40
CA ASP A 916 -40.52 -26.12 -30.45
C ASP A 916 -41.84 -26.48 -29.77
N SER A 917 -42.77 -25.56 -29.80
CA SER A 917 -44.16 -25.74 -29.35
C SER A 917 -44.99 -26.57 -30.35
N HIS A 918 -44.49 -27.71 -30.82
CA HIS A 918 -45.26 -28.64 -31.63
C HIS A 918 -44.85 -30.10 -31.35
N SER A 919 -45.38 -30.62 -30.23
CA SER A 919 -45.61 -32.05 -30.12
C SER A 919 -46.94 -32.31 -29.41
N ASP A 920 -48.01 -31.80 -29.97
CA ASP A 920 -49.31 -32.47 -29.83
C ASP A 920 -49.53 -33.19 -31.13
N LYS A 921 -49.22 -34.53 -31.14
CA LYS A 921 -49.96 -35.57 -31.80
C LYS A 921 -49.26 -36.93 -31.59
N LYS A 922 -49.94 -37.71 -30.79
CA LYS A 922 -49.98 -39.16 -30.55
C LYS A 922 -49.15 -39.69 -29.40
#